data_e60b9ca1cf293813f08867d26204df05
#
_entry.id   e60b9ca1cf293813f08867d26204df05
#
_cell.length_a   1.000
_cell.length_b   1.000
_cell.length_c   1.000
_cell.angle_alpha   90.00
_cell.angle_beta   90.00
_cell.angle_gamma   90.00
#
_symmetry.space_group_name_H-M   'P 1'
#
loop_
_entity.id
_entity.type
_entity.pdbx_description
1 polymer ?
#
loop_
_entity_poly.entity_id
_entity_poly.type
_entity_poly.pdbx_seq_one_letter_code
_entity_poly.pdbx_strand_id
1 'polypeptide(L)'
;MALKSFLIAPFDSGLVNNIEPWLTPEDAFQFLEDAYVWRGRVRKRFGYRFMGDTELDSRLRINIGTTDGSGNISTIVPGATFAVGQMFSIGSEIFTVNATGTPAAMLDTGAATTATFNTTSGALVINGAAAATAVYYYPSEPVMGLRLKETSNINFEDTVGFDPQFAYRRVSGAWERLGTAFWTGGNADFYWTVNYRGTNPYETFLYVVNGVAADNIKYIPAGSTTWTNLRPQLDSGATRFLETAAIIVGFKDRLLVLNTIEDEGGNDRTYQNRARWSQNGDPTTAATSWLDDTPGRGGYVDAPTQEAITTAEFIEDRLIVYFERSTRELVYTGDATLPFRWQQINNELGTESRFSIIGFDKGAVGVGNVGVHTCNGVNVTRIDEKIPNEVFNIHNGNDGPQRVYGIRDYFLELVYWTFPDDTADPTFPTNVLLWNYANNSWAFLNDSFTCFGYFQKDSDLTWSDLGSIYGTWAAWNDPWGGPRAQSQFPDIVSGNQQGFTHIIEADKSSNEQSLYITDMNSGTEELTVINHNLSEESYVRVDDAQGITSLNGSIFQVQKVVDADTIILDTTFTGTYTGGGKLQRISNINITSKQWNPGTPIGQQSRMPYIDFLLDRTEDGEVSVDYFIDSTSGTSIQDQVGSGTLLGNNTLYTRPEDNNTYQPNQVRIWHRYYLQTQGQFIQIKIFMDDEQMRDSEISESDFVLDGMILYVEPEGRIIG
;
A
#
# COMPACT_ATOMS: atom_id res chain seq x y z
N MET A 1 4.82 22.81 47.42
CA MET A 1 4.79 23.82 46.33
C MET A 1 3.51 23.64 45.53
N ALA A 2 3.06 24.63 44.79
CA ALA A 2 1.80 24.51 44.08
C ALA A 2 1.98 23.56 42.85
N LEU A 3 1.04 22.64 42.67
CA LEU A 3 0.92 21.79 41.54
C LEU A 3 0.77 22.66 40.28
N LYS A 4 1.57 22.40 39.24
CA LYS A 4 1.50 23.05 37.94
C LYS A 4 0.93 22.07 36.95
N SER A 5 0.12 22.55 36.04
CA SER A 5 -0.42 21.75 34.92
C SER A 5 0.08 22.27 33.57
N PHE A 6 0.43 21.37 32.67
CA PHE A 6 0.86 21.67 31.31
C PHE A 6 -0.07 20.94 30.36
N LEU A 7 -0.81 21.70 29.56
CA LEU A 7 -1.62 21.12 28.47
C LEU A 7 -0.72 20.87 27.26
N ILE A 8 -0.77 19.66 26.74
CA ILE A 8 -0.09 19.22 25.53
C ILE A 8 -1.19 18.93 24.51
N ALA A 9 -1.49 19.92 23.70
CA ALA A 9 -2.43 19.93 22.58
C ALA A 9 -2.29 21.27 21.84
N PRO A 10 -2.50 21.31 20.49
CA PRO A 10 -2.65 20.18 19.60
C PRO A 10 -1.35 19.38 19.39
N PHE A 11 -1.45 18.18 18.85
CA PHE A 11 -0.31 17.39 18.40
C PHE A 11 -0.06 17.71 16.92
N ASP A 12 0.95 18.52 16.61
CA ASP A 12 1.25 18.92 15.22
C ASP A 12 2.66 18.47 14.79
N SER A 13 3.55 18.21 15.74
CA SER A 13 4.94 17.87 15.45
C SER A 13 5.12 16.48 14.86
N GLY A 14 4.31 15.50 15.26
CA GLY A 14 4.42 14.11 14.82
C GLY A 14 5.71 13.43 15.31
N LEU A 15 6.22 12.50 14.51
CA LEU A 15 7.48 11.81 14.77
C LEU A 15 8.66 12.76 14.58
N VAL A 16 9.56 12.80 15.59
CA VAL A 16 10.79 13.60 15.59
C VAL A 16 11.89 12.79 16.26
N ASN A 17 12.81 12.27 15.48
CA ASN A 17 13.92 11.44 15.96
C ASN A 17 15.32 11.98 15.61
N ASN A 18 15.39 13.20 15.04
CA ASN A 18 16.64 13.84 14.64
C ASN A 18 17.42 14.48 15.77
N ILE A 19 16.83 14.62 16.95
CA ILE A 19 17.43 15.24 18.14
C ILE A 19 17.13 14.38 19.36
N GLU A 20 17.91 14.63 20.43
CA GLU A 20 17.73 13.92 21.70
C GLU A 20 16.29 14.03 22.23
N PRO A 21 15.72 12.96 22.81
CA PRO A 21 14.31 12.89 23.21
C PRO A 21 13.82 14.02 24.12
N TRP A 22 14.70 14.55 24.95
CA TRP A 22 14.35 15.64 25.87
C TRP A 22 14.37 17.04 25.24
N LEU A 23 15.01 17.18 24.05
CA LEU A 23 15.09 18.44 23.29
C LEU A 23 13.97 18.60 22.25
N THR A 24 13.22 17.55 21.97
CA THR A 24 12.12 17.59 21.00
C THR A 24 11.01 18.56 21.42
N PRO A 25 10.16 19.04 20.49
CA PRO A 25 8.97 19.81 20.83
C PRO A 25 8.07 19.11 21.84
N GLU A 26 7.27 19.88 22.60
CA GLU A 26 6.46 19.33 23.70
C GLU A 26 5.39 18.34 23.23
N ASP A 27 4.91 18.49 22.00
CA ASP A 27 3.88 17.69 21.32
C ASP A 27 4.45 16.63 20.37
N ALA A 28 5.79 16.43 20.37
CA ALA A 28 6.45 15.46 19.50
C ALA A 28 6.46 14.06 20.11
N PHE A 29 6.58 13.08 19.21
CA PHE A 29 6.73 11.68 19.54
C PHE A 29 8.11 11.17 19.10
N GLN A 30 8.70 10.26 19.89
CA GLN A 30 9.93 9.56 19.54
C GLN A 30 9.65 8.32 18.68
N PHE A 31 8.50 7.67 18.96
CA PHE A 31 7.91 6.63 18.15
C PHE A 31 6.45 6.95 17.88
N LEU A 32 6.03 6.76 16.66
CA LEU A 32 4.66 6.91 16.20
C LEU A 32 4.41 5.88 15.09
N GLU A 33 4.00 4.69 15.53
CA GLU A 33 3.84 3.52 14.69
C GLU A 33 2.42 2.99 14.81
N ASP A 34 1.82 2.62 13.69
CA ASP A 34 0.41 2.29 13.53
C ASP A 34 -0.56 3.33 14.12
N ALA A 35 -0.04 4.56 14.26
CA ALA A 35 -0.77 5.75 14.65
C ALA A 35 -0.22 6.97 13.89
N TYR A 36 -1.03 7.98 13.69
CA TYR A 36 -0.62 9.18 12.96
C TYR A 36 -1.32 10.44 13.49
N VAL A 37 -0.73 11.60 13.20
CA VAL A 37 -1.30 12.89 13.57
C VAL A 37 -2.24 13.39 12.47
N TRP A 38 -3.46 13.70 12.86
CA TRP A 38 -4.45 14.28 11.97
C TRP A 38 -5.27 15.36 12.67
N ARG A 39 -5.23 16.58 12.14
CA ARG A 39 -5.93 17.76 12.68
C ARG A 39 -5.69 17.99 14.17
N GLY A 40 -4.43 17.88 14.59
CA GLY A 40 -4.00 18.11 15.97
C GLY A 40 -4.30 16.98 16.95
N ARG A 41 -4.65 15.79 16.47
CA ARG A 41 -4.93 14.60 17.27
C ARG A 41 -4.06 13.44 16.83
N VAL A 42 -3.79 12.51 17.72
CA VAL A 42 -3.19 11.23 17.39
C VAL A 42 -4.30 10.20 17.20
N ARG A 43 -4.30 9.53 16.07
CA ARG A 43 -5.27 8.49 15.73
C ARG A 43 -4.56 7.18 15.42
N LYS A 44 -5.17 6.05 15.81
CA LYS A 44 -4.78 4.74 15.30
C LYS A 44 -4.92 4.74 13.77
N ARG A 45 -4.11 3.94 13.09
CA ARG A 45 -4.23 3.74 11.64
C ARG A 45 -5.65 3.29 11.28
N PHE A 46 -6.02 3.56 10.06
CA PHE A 46 -7.29 3.11 9.50
C PHE A 46 -7.21 1.64 9.08
N GLY A 47 -8.36 1.01 8.97
CA GLY A 47 -8.50 -0.32 8.42
C GLY A 47 -8.71 -0.31 6.91
N TYR A 48 -8.99 -1.49 6.37
CA TYR A 48 -9.14 -1.73 4.94
C TYR A 48 -10.50 -2.35 4.66
N ARG A 49 -11.01 -2.08 3.47
CA ARG A 49 -12.15 -2.78 2.91
C ARG A 49 -11.71 -3.51 1.65
N PHE A 50 -12.15 -4.74 1.48
CA PHE A 50 -11.93 -5.46 0.22
C PHE A 50 -12.52 -4.67 -0.96
N MET A 51 -11.78 -4.61 -2.07
CA MET A 51 -12.23 -3.96 -3.30
C MET A 51 -13.22 -4.83 -4.09
N GLY A 52 -13.72 -5.91 -3.53
CA GLY A 52 -14.69 -6.83 -4.11
C GLY A 52 -15.95 -6.96 -3.27
N ASP A 53 -16.98 -7.61 -3.80
CA ASP A 53 -18.21 -7.92 -3.05
C ASP A 53 -17.93 -8.96 -1.95
N THR A 54 -16.96 -9.84 -2.19
CA THR A 54 -16.41 -10.76 -1.22
C THR A 54 -14.89 -10.63 -1.17
N GLU A 55 -14.26 -11.24 -0.19
CA GLU A 55 -12.80 -11.30 -0.08
C GLU A 55 -12.15 -11.90 -1.33
N LEU A 56 -12.69 -13.00 -1.86
CA LEU A 56 -12.22 -13.64 -3.08
C LEU A 56 -12.44 -12.78 -4.33
N ASP A 57 -13.49 -11.98 -4.37
CA ASP A 57 -13.76 -11.05 -5.47
C ASP A 57 -12.77 -9.86 -5.47
N SER A 58 -12.16 -9.57 -4.34
CA SER A 58 -11.10 -8.55 -4.22
C SER A 58 -9.74 -9.02 -4.73
N ARG A 59 -9.59 -10.30 -5.04
CA ARG A 59 -8.34 -10.89 -5.52
C ARG A 59 -8.31 -10.95 -7.04
N LEU A 60 -7.14 -10.68 -7.62
CA LEU A 60 -6.91 -10.84 -9.06
C LEU A 60 -7.14 -12.29 -9.48
N ARG A 61 -8.07 -12.52 -10.42
CA ARG A 61 -8.48 -13.86 -10.83
C ARG A 61 -8.73 -13.97 -12.32
N ILE A 62 -8.64 -15.19 -12.83
CA ILE A 62 -8.86 -15.52 -14.23
C ILE A 62 -9.98 -16.56 -14.32
N ASN A 63 -11.04 -16.23 -15.06
CA ASN A 63 -12.05 -17.23 -15.40
C ASN A 63 -11.46 -18.21 -16.43
N ILE A 64 -11.30 -19.45 -16.04
CA ILE A 64 -10.75 -20.53 -16.91
C ILE A 64 -11.82 -21.40 -17.57
N GLY A 65 -13.09 -21.09 -17.34
CA GLY A 65 -14.21 -21.76 -17.98
C GLY A 65 -15.28 -22.23 -17.00
N THR A 66 -16.09 -23.17 -17.46
CA THR A 66 -17.15 -23.80 -16.68
C THR A 66 -17.02 -25.32 -16.73
N THR A 67 -17.48 -25.98 -15.67
CA THR A 67 -17.53 -27.45 -15.61
C THR A 67 -18.51 -28.02 -16.64
N ASP A 68 -18.18 -29.16 -17.25
CA ASP A 68 -18.96 -29.80 -18.33
C ASP A 68 -20.01 -30.81 -17.82
N GLY A 69 -20.22 -30.91 -16.52
CA GLY A 69 -21.12 -31.92 -15.90
C GLY A 69 -20.49 -33.30 -15.72
N SER A 70 -19.31 -33.53 -16.30
CA SER A 70 -18.46 -34.70 -16.04
C SER A 70 -17.26 -34.35 -15.17
N GLY A 71 -17.22 -33.07 -14.71
CA GLY A 71 -16.16 -32.57 -13.86
C GLY A 71 -14.91 -32.09 -14.60
N ASN A 72 -14.95 -31.94 -15.92
CA ASN A 72 -13.78 -31.50 -16.68
C ASN A 72 -13.89 -30.02 -17.08
N ILE A 73 -12.76 -29.36 -17.15
CA ILE A 73 -12.59 -28.07 -17.79
C ILE A 73 -11.56 -28.22 -18.90
N SER A 74 -11.95 -27.91 -20.10
CA SER A 74 -11.10 -28.12 -21.28
C SER A 74 -10.19 -26.94 -21.60
N THR A 75 -10.37 -25.79 -20.96
CA THR A 75 -9.68 -24.56 -21.32
C THR A 75 -8.75 -24.12 -20.19
N ILE A 76 -7.45 -24.08 -20.48
CA ILE A 76 -6.43 -23.54 -19.58
C ILE A 76 -5.96 -22.23 -20.14
N VAL A 77 -5.58 -21.30 -19.26
CA VAL A 77 -5.00 -20.03 -19.62
C VAL A 77 -3.66 -20.26 -20.33
N PRO A 78 -3.50 -19.87 -21.58
CA PRO A 78 -2.22 -19.99 -22.26
C PRO A 78 -1.13 -19.22 -21.49
N GLY A 79 -0.01 -19.88 -21.24
CA GLY A 79 1.15 -19.30 -20.57
C GLY A 79 1.15 -19.41 -19.04
N ALA A 80 0.09 -19.89 -18.40
CA ALA A 80 0.08 -20.13 -16.98
C ALA A 80 0.78 -21.46 -16.64
N THR A 81 1.77 -21.41 -15.78
CA THR A 81 2.35 -22.58 -15.10
C THR A 81 1.82 -22.61 -13.68
N PHE A 82 1.20 -23.73 -13.30
CA PHE A 82 0.64 -23.85 -11.96
C PHE A 82 1.73 -24.27 -10.98
N ALA A 83 1.88 -23.49 -9.91
CA ALA A 83 2.83 -23.73 -8.84
C ALA A 83 2.11 -24.16 -7.55
N VAL A 84 2.84 -24.78 -6.65
CA VAL A 84 2.36 -25.10 -5.29
C VAL A 84 1.97 -23.79 -4.59
N GLY A 85 0.85 -23.81 -3.88
CA GLY A 85 0.31 -22.64 -3.19
C GLY A 85 -0.67 -21.79 -4.01
N GLN A 86 -0.75 -21.98 -5.32
CA GLN A 86 -1.76 -21.31 -6.14
C GLN A 86 -3.15 -21.88 -5.89
N MET A 87 -4.17 -21.08 -6.18
CA MET A 87 -5.54 -21.39 -5.81
C MET A 87 -6.48 -21.44 -7.00
N PHE A 88 -7.55 -22.24 -6.83
CA PHE A 88 -8.70 -22.28 -7.72
C PHE A 88 -9.98 -22.18 -6.89
N SER A 89 -11.02 -21.57 -7.43
CA SER A 89 -12.36 -21.69 -6.87
C SER A 89 -13.33 -22.28 -7.88
N ILE A 90 -14.27 -23.11 -7.38
CA ILE A 90 -15.33 -23.74 -8.15
C ILE A 90 -16.63 -23.47 -7.38
N GLY A 91 -17.40 -22.52 -7.83
CA GLY A 91 -18.50 -21.99 -7.04
C GLY A 91 -17.97 -21.37 -5.75
N SER A 92 -18.37 -21.92 -4.60
CA SER A 92 -17.92 -21.46 -3.27
C SER A 92 -16.76 -22.31 -2.69
N GLU A 93 -16.33 -23.34 -3.38
CA GLU A 93 -15.25 -24.22 -2.90
C GLU A 93 -13.89 -23.71 -3.37
N ILE A 94 -12.89 -23.75 -2.50
CA ILE A 94 -11.53 -23.30 -2.75
C ILE A 94 -10.59 -24.49 -2.75
N PHE A 95 -9.70 -24.55 -3.73
CA PHE A 95 -8.70 -25.59 -3.89
C PHE A 95 -7.32 -24.96 -3.95
N THR A 96 -6.36 -25.54 -3.23
CA THR A 96 -4.97 -25.13 -3.28
C THR A 96 -4.13 -26.18 -3.99
N VAL A 97 -3.24 -25.76 -4.86
CA VAL A 97 -2.27 -26.64 -5.51
C VAL A 97 -1.22 -27.06 -4.49
N ASN A 98 -1.20 -28.34 -4.11
CA ASN A 98 -0.28 -28.86 -3.11
C ASN A 98 0.95 -29.60 -3.68
N ALA A 99 0.93 -29.92 -4.98
CA ALA A 99 2.06 -30.54 -5.66
C ALA A 99 2.06 -30.19 -7.15
N THR A 100 3.24 -29.95 -7.70
CA THR A 100 3.45 -29.86 -9.15
C THR A 100 3.81 -31.24 -9.68
N GLY A 101 3.21 -31.65 -10.77
CA GLY A 101 3.46 -32.96 -11.39
C GLY A 101 2.38 -33.33 -12.38
N THR A 102 2.34 -34.63 -12.77
CA THR A 102 1.36 -35.12 -13.72
C THR A 102 0.63 -36.32 -13.09
N PRO A 103 -0.57 -36.18 -12.58
CA PRO A 103 -1.36 -34.95 -12.37
C PRO A 103 -0.90 -34.18 -11.13
N ALA A 104 -1.13 -32.87 -11.11
CA ALA A 104 -1.00 -32.09 -9.88
C ALA A 104 -2.15 -32.44 -8.95
N ALA A 105 -1.85 -32.71 -7.68
CA ALA A 105 -2.87 -32.92 -6.66
C ALA A 105 -3.28 -31.56 -6.05
N MET A 106 -4.54 -31.39 -5.76
CA MET A 106 -5.10 -30.20 -5.13
C MET A 106 -5.75 -30.57 -3.80
N LEU A 107 -5.59 -29.72 -2.80
CA LEU A 107 -6.29 -29.85 -1.54
C LEU A 107 -7.70 -29.27 -1.68
N ASP A 108 -8.66 -29.97 -1.09
CA ASP A 108 -10.05 -29.53 -1.01
C ASP A 108 -10.29 -28.79 0.32
N THR A 109 -11.13 -27.78 0.32
CA THR A 109 -11.52 -27.01 1.51
C THR A 109 -12.57 -27.71 2.39
N GLY A 110 -12.71 -29.03 2.26
CA GLY A 110 -13.55 -29.87 3.13
C GLY A 110 -14.91 -30.27 2.56
N ALA A 111 -15.19 -30.03 1.29
CA ALA A 111 -16.35 -30.56 0.59
C ALA A 111 -16.09 -31.93 -0.04
N ALA A 112 -17.11 -32.58 -0.59
CA ALA A 112 -16.98 -33.90 -1.23
C ALA A 112 -16.33 -33.82 -2.62
N THR A 113 -15.90 -32.65 -3.08
CA THR A 113 -15.32 -32.42 -4.39
C THR A 113 -13.81 -32.51 -4.33
N THR A 114 -13.20 -33.23 -5.23
CA THR A 114 -11.74 -33.30 -5.40
C THR A 114 -11.36 -32.81 -6.78
N ALA A 115 -10.29 -32.03 -6.87
CA ALA A 115 -9.76 -31.54 -8.14
C ALA A 115 -8.37 -32.08 -8.42
N THR A 116 -8.11 -32.50 -9.63
CA THR A 116 -6.80 -32.92 -10.13
C THR A 116 -6.49 -32.25 -11.45
N PHE A 117 -5.24 -31.83 -11.61
CA PHE A 117 -4.78 -31.18 -12.82
C PHE A 117 -3.85 -32.11 -13.62
N ASN A 118 -4.14 -32.32 -14.90
CA ASN A 118 -3.29 -33.09 -15.77
C ASN A 118 -2.39 -32.16 -16.59
N THR A 119 -1.13 -32.05 -16.24
CA THR A 119 -0.15 -31.20 -16.90
C THR A 119 0.15 -31.60 -18.34
N THR A 120 -0.08 -32.88 -18.72
CA THR A 120 0.19 -33.36 -20.07
C THR A 120 -0.96 -33.02 -21.03
N SER A 121 -2.21 -33.18 -20.60
CA SER A 121 -3.39 -32.86 -21.41
C SER A 121 -3.91 -31.45 -21.21
N GLY A 122 -3.43 -30.77 -20.17
CA GLY A 122 -3.95 -29.48 -19.80
C GLY A 122 -5.38 -29.50 -19.24
N ALA A 123 -5.89 -30.67 -18.85
CA ALA A 123 -7.24 -30.79 -18.32
C ALA A 123 -7.26 -30.68 -16.79
N LEU A 124 -8.16 -29.86 -16.26
CA LEU A 124 -8.54 -29.88 -14.86
C LEU A 124 -9.73 -30.82 -14.69
N VAL A 125 -9.55 -31.90 -13.95
CA VAL A 125 -10.59 -32.89 -13.66
C VAL A 125 -11.14 -32.66 -12.28
N ILE A 126 -12.44 -32.44 -12.16
CA ILE A 126 -13.14 -32.13 -10.92
C ILE A 126 -14.19 -33.18 -10.69
N ASN A 127 -14.08 -33.94 -9.60
CA ASN A 127 -15.05 -34.95 -9.22
C ASN A 127 -16.15 -34.32 -8.35
N GLY A 128 -17.41 -34.51 -8.74
CA GLY A 128 -18.56 -34.08 -7.95
C GLY A 128 -19.08 -32.65 -8.22
N ALA A 129 -18.45 -31.88 -9.10
CA ALA A 129 -18.92 -30.55 -9.45
C ALA A 129 -20.19 -30.59 -10.32
N ALA A 130 -21.10 -29.67 -10.07
CA ALA A 130 -22.27 -29.47 -10.92
C ALA A 130 -21.88 -28.94 -12.32
N ALA A 131 -22.72 -29.23 -13.33
CA ALA A 131 -22.53 -28.69 -14.67
C ALA A 131 -22.65 -27.17 -14.69
N ALA A 132 -21.88 -26.52 -15.58
CA ALA A 132 -21.89 -25.09 -15.81
C ALA A 132 -21.51 -24.22 -14.59
N THR A 133 -20.74 -24.78 -13.65
CA THR A 133 -20.16 -23.98 -12.55
C THR A 133 -18.87 -23.29 -13.02
N ALA A 134 -18.78 -21.99 -12.80
CA ALA A 134 -17.61 -21.21 -13.16
C ALA A 134 -16.39 -21.61 -12.32
N VAL A 135 -15.23 -21.64 -12.96
CA VAL A 135 -13.95 -21.94 -12.32
C VAL A 135 -13.01 -20.77 -12.50
N TYR A 136 -12.52 -20.27 -11.38
CA TYR A 136 -11.57 -19.17 -11.32
C TYR A 136 -10.22 -19.66 -10.84
N TYR A 137 -9.17 -19.17 -11.48
CA TYR A 137 -7.78 -19.38 -11.10
C TYR A 137 -7.23 -18.08 -10.50
N TYR A 138 -6.54 -18.21 -9.39
CA TYR A 138 -5.86 -17.12 -8.69
C TYR A 138 -4.35 -17.31 -8.81
N PRO A 139 -3.65 -16.49 -9.59
CA PRO A 139 -2.20 -16.63 -9.78
C PRO A 139 -1.41 -16.49 -8.50
N SER A 140 -1.95 -15.79 -7.48
CA SER A 140 -1.25 -15.53 -6.20
C SER A 140 0.04 -14.73 -6.39
N GLU A 141 0.06 -13.90 -7.40
CA GLU A 141 1.17 -13.03 -7.76
C GLU A 141 0.96 -11.61 -7.21
N PRO A 142 2.03 -10.86 -6.97
CA PRO A 142 1.92 -9.49 -6.46
C PRO A 142 1.16 -8.58 -7.44
N VAL A 143 0.39 -7.66 -6.88
CA VAL A 143 -0.23 -6.61 -7.69
C VAL A 143 0.84 -5.58 -8.07
N MET A 144 1.11 -5.43 -9.37
CA MET A 144 2.19 -4.60 -9.91
C MET A 144 1.74 -3.24 -10.42
N GLY A 145 0.47 -2.93 -10.32
CA GLY A 145 -0.09 -1.64 -10.68
C GLY A 145 -1.61 -1.63 -10.62
N LEU A 146 -2.16 -0.52 -10.15
CA LEU A 146 -3.59 -0.24 -10.14
C LEU A 146 -3.80 1.12 -10.81
N ARG A 147 -4.55 1.15 -11.91
CA ARG A 147 -4.67 2.33 -12.77
C ARG A 147 -6.11 2.54 -13.23
N LEU A 148 -6.44 3.79 -13.49
CA LEU A 148 -7.70 4.16 -14.09
C LEU A 148 -7.56 4.15 -15.62
N LYS A 149 -8.47 3.46 -16.30
CA LYS A 149 -8.61 3.43 -17.75
C LYS A 149 -9.84 4.23 -18.11
N GLU A 150 -9.68 5.25 -18.95
CA GLU A 150 -10.82 5.97 -19.50
C GLU A 150 -11.71 5.04 -20.34
N THR A 151 -13.01 5.16 -20.17
CA THR A 151 -13.99 4.42 -20.97
C THR A 151 -14.50 5.27 -22.12
N SER A 152 -15.25 4.65 -23.05
CA SER A 152 -15.92 5.39 -24.14
C SER A 152 -17.01 6.35 -23.63
N ASN A 153 -17.46 6.18 -22.40
CA ASN A 153 -18.33 7.12 -21.73
C ASN A 153 -17.44 8.00 -20.82
N ILE A 154 -17.32 9.27 -21.15
CA ILE A 154 -16.47 10.27 -20.47
C ILE A 154 -16.75 10.45 -18.96
N ASN A 155 -17.82 9.85 -18.46
CA ASN A 155 -18.19 9.93 -17.06
C ASN A 155 -17.80 8.69 -16.23
N PHE A 156 -17.17 7.70 -16.86
CA PHE A 156 -16.80 6.45 -16.20
C PHE A 156 -15.36 6.06 -16.50
N GLU A 157 -14.65 5.64 -15.48
CA GLU A 157 -13.31 5.09 -15.58
C GLU A 157 -13.33 3.65 -15.06
N ASP A 158 -12.73 2.73 -15.81
CA ASP A 158 -12.52 1.35 -15.36
C ASP A 158 -11.23 1.27 -14.55
N THR A 159 -11.26 0.65 -13.38
CA THR A 159 -10.03 0.31 -12.68
C THR A 159 -9.40 -0.93 -13.33
N VAL A 160 -8.13 -0.81 -13.70
CA VAL A 160 -7.32 -1.88 -14.27
C VAL A 160 -6.21 -2.24 -13.29
N GLY A 161 -6.09 -3.53 -12.97
CA GLY A 161 -5.01 -4.10 -12.17
C GLY A 161 -4.05 -4.90 -13.03
N PHE A 162 -2.80 -4.99 -12.59
CA PHE A 162 -1.76 -5.79 -13.23
C PHE A 162 -1.07 -6.68 -12.20
N ASP A 163 -0.86 -7.94 -12.55
CA ASP A 163 0.16 -8.80 -11.95
C ASP A 163 1.37 -8.91 -12.90
N PRO A 164 2.44 -9.64 -12.59
CA PRO A 164 3.59 -9.76 -13.48
C PRO A 164 3.27 -10.25 -14.89
N GLN A 165 2.16 -10.97 -15.07
CA GLN A 165 1.84 -11.65 -16.35
C GLN A 165 0.56 -11.18 -17.02
N PHE A 166 -0.44 -10.70 -16.28
CA PHE A 166 -1.77 -10.42 -16.78
C PHE A 166 -2.27 -9.05 -16.41
N ALA A 167 -3.23 -8.57 -17.21
CA ALA A 167 -4.04 -7.40 -16.88
C ALA A 167 -5.46 -7.82 -16.50
N TYR A 168 -6.05 -7.08 -15.57
CA TYR A 168 -7.38 -7.32 -15.02
C TYR A 168 -8.20 -6.05 -15.08
N ARG A 169 -9.51 -6.19 -15.13
CA ARG A 169 -10.46 -5.10 -14.93
C ARG A 169 -11.46 -5.50 -13.86
N ARG A 170 -12.03 -4.51 -13.20
CA ARG A 170 -13.12 -4.74 -12.26
C ARG A 170 -14.46 -4.75 -13.00
N VAL A 171 -15.23 -5.81 -12.82
CA VAL A 171 -16.56 -5.97 -13.42
C VAL A 171 -17.53 -6.49 -12.35
N SER A 172 -18.61 -5.75 -12.11
CA SER A 172 -19.65 -6.16 -11.15
C SER A 172 -19.11 -6.62 -9.79
N GLY A 173 -18.23 -5.81 -9.21
CA GLY A 173 -17.68 -6.07 -7.88
C GLY A 173 -16.52 -7.07 -7.82
N ALA A 174 -16.09 -7.66 -8.93
CA ALA A 174 -15.03 -8.67 -8.96
C ALA A 174 -13.99 -8.40 -10.04
N TRP A 175 -12.78 -8.93 -9.86
CA TRP A 175 -11.72 -8.85 -10.87
C TRP A 175 -11.89 -9.93 -11.94
N GLU A 176 -11.68 -9.55 -13.19
CA GLU A 176 -11.64 -10.43 -14.35
C GLU A 176 -10.46 -10.09 -15.25
N ARG A 177 -9.87 -11.09 -15.87
CA ARG A 177 -8.79 -10.90 -16.85
C ARG A 177 -9.24 -9.97 -17.99
N LEU A 178 -8.43 -8.95 -18.28
CA LEU A 178 -8.67 -8.01 -19.38
C LEU A 178 -7.98 -8.48 -20.66
N GLY A 179 -8.74 -9.16 -21.51
CA GLY A 179 -8.23 -9.64 -22.79
C GLY A 179 -7.31 -10.85 -22.69
N THR A 180 -6.53 -11.10 -23.74
CA THR A 180 -5.65 -12.26 -23.86
C THR A 180 -4.16 -11.90 -23.82
N ALA A 181 -3.82 -10.62 -23.60
CA ALA A 181 -2.43 -10.20 -23.53
C ALA A 181 -1.70 -10.90 -22.36
N PHE A 182 -0.42 -11.11 -22.57
CA PHE A 182 0.50 -11.73 -21.66
C PHE A 182 1.79 -10.91 -21.62
N TRP A 183 2.39 -10.80 -20.45
CA TRP A 183 3.68 -10.17 -20.20
C TRP A 183 4.65 -11.19 -19.59
N THR A 184 5.93 -10.94 -19.69
CA THR A 184 7.00 -11.82 -19.21
C THR A 184 7.80 -11.21 -18.07
N GLY A 185 7.35 -10.07 -17.52
CA GLY A 185 7.97 -9.39 -16.40
C GLY A 185 7.96 -10.21 -15.12
N GLY A 186 8.84 -9.83 -14.20
CA GLY A 186 8.92 -10.38 -12.85
C GLY A 186 8.21 -9.51 -11.81
N ASN A 187 8.39 -9.85 -10.55
CA ASN A 187 7.77 -9.17 -9.41
C ASN A 187 8.40 -7.81 -9.03
N ALA A 188 9.36 -7.31 -9.80
CA ALA A 188 9.93 -5.96 -9.69
C ALA A 188 9.62 -5.09 -10.93
N ASP A 189 8.97 -5.65 -11.96
CA ASP A 189 8.69 -4.97 -13.23
C ASP A 189 7.31 -4.29 -13.19
N PHE A 190 7.25 -3.14 -12.54
CA PHE A 190 6.02 -2.36 -12.40
C PHE A 190 5.55 -1.78 -13.73
N TYR A 191 4.24 -1.66 -13.87
CA TYR A 191 3.59 -1.16 -15.07
C TYR A 191 3.41 0.35 -15.02
N TRP A 192 3.98 1.04 -16.03
CA TRP A 192 3.68 2.44 -16.28
C TRP A 192 2.59 2.56 -17.33
N THR A 193 1.60 3.39 -17.08
CA THR A 193 0.45 3.55 -17.94
C THR A 193 0.14 5.02 -18.20
N VAL A 194 -0.42 5.31 -19.37
CA VAL A 194 -0.95 6.62 -19.70
C VAL A 194 -2.22 6.49 -20.55
N ASN A 195 -3.25 7.26 -20.20
CA ASN A 195 -4.36 7.49 -21.08
C ASN A 195 -3.97 8.59 -22.07
N TYR A 196 -3.95 8.25 -23.37
CA TYR A 196 -3.57 9.17 -24.42
C TYR A 196 -4.39 8.90 -25.68
N ARG A 197 -4.44 9.88 -26.57
CA ARG A 197 -5.21 9.77 -27.82
C ARG A 197 -4.78 8.58 -28.69
N GLY A 198 -5.75 8.02 -29.39
CA GLY A 198 -5.52 7.05 -30.46
C GLY A 198 -5.34 7.66 -31.83
N THR A 199 -5.65 6.91 -32.85
CA THR A 199 -5.63 7.38 -34.25
C THR A 199 -6.62 8.53 -34.48
N ASN A 200 -7.80 8.41 -33.86
CA ASN A 200 -8.79 9.49 -33.85
C ASN A 200 -8.57 10.37 -32.61
N PRO A 201 -8.56 11.73 -32.76
CA PRO A 201 -8.35 12.64 -31.63
C PRO A 201 -9.44 12.58 -30.56
N TYR A 202 -10.58 11.97 -30.85
CA TYR A 202 -11.69 11.79 -29.89
C TYR A 202 -11.68 10.42 -29.21
N GLU A 203 -10.71 9.57 -29.52
CA GLU A 203 -10.52 8.26 -28.89
C GLU A 203 -9.39 8.32 -27.90
N THR A 204 -9.60 7.74 -26.73
CA THR A 204 -8.55 7.58 -25.72
C THR A 204 -8.14 6.11 -25.67
N PHE A 205 -6.84 5.88 -25.67
CA PHE A 205 -6.22 4.56 -25.51
C PHE A 205 -5.42 4.53 -24.21
N LEU A 206 -5.48 3.42 -23.48
CA LEU A 206 -4.56 3.15 -22.39
C LEU A 206 -3.31 2.50 -22.96
N TYR A 207 -2.17 3.17 -22.86
CA TYR A 207 -0.86 2.64 -23.20
C TYR A 207 -0.17 2.11 -21.97
N VAL A 208 0.55 1.00 -22.13
CA VAL A 208 1.18 0.27 -21.02
C VAL A 208 2.60 -0.15 -21.41
N VAL A 209 3.54 0.05 -20.50
CA VAL A 209 4.93 -0.42 -20.58
C VAL A 209 5.37 -0.97 -19.21
N ASN A 210 6.28 -1.95 -19.20
CA ASN A 210 6.89 -2.48 -17.99
C ASN A 210 8.43 -2.41 -18.00
N GLY A 211 9.04 -2.02 -19.11
CA GLY A 211 10.49 -1.92 -19.26
C GLY A 211 11.20 -3.24 -19.54
N VAL A 212 10.47 -4.33 -19.80
CA VAL A 212 11.04 -5.64 -20.14
C VAL A 212 11.19 -5.79 -21.64
N ALA A 213 12.38 -6.10 -22.15
CA ALA A 213 12.69 -6.14 -23.58
C ALA A 213 11.78 -7.07 -24.39
N ALA A 214 11.35 -8.19 -23.81
CA ALA A 214 10.44 -9.13 -24.47
C ALA A 214 9.00 -8.64 -24.57
N ASP A 215 8.64 -7.59 -23.82
CA ASP A 215 7.29 -7.05 -23.73
C ASP A 215 7.16 -5.75 -24.49
N ASN A 216 6.70 -5.80 -25.73
CA ASN A 216 6.45 -4.59 -26.51
C ASN A 216 5.46 -3.66 -25.80
N ILE A 217 5.52 -2.38 -26.15
CA ILE A 217 4.46 -1.43 -25.76
C ILE A 217 3.11 -2.01 -26.17
N LYS A 218 2.16 -2.04 -25.23
CA LYS A 218 0.79 -2.47 -25.54
C LYS A 218 -0.18 -1.33 -25.33
N TYR A 219 -1.24 -1.31 -26.12
CA TYR A 219 -2.34 -0.39 -25.89
C TYR A 219 -3.70 -1.05 -26.05
N ILE A 220 -4.70 -0.48 -25.40
CA ILE A 220 -6.08 -0.91 -25.48
C ILE A 220 -6.99 0.32 -25.66
N PRO A 221 -7.85 0.35 -26.68
CA PRO A 221 -8.82 1.42 -26.86
C PRO A 221 -9.85 1.48 -25.71
N ALA A 222 -10.39 2.66 -25.46
CA ALA A 222 -11.52 2.83 -24.55
C ALA A 222 -12.70 1.92 -24.99
N GLY A 223 -13.30 1.24 -24.01
CA GLY A 223 -14.40 0.30 -24.26
C GLY A 223 -14.01 -1.04 -24.89
N SER A 224 -12.74 -1.25 -25.27
CA SER A 224 -12.25 -2.51 -25.84
C SER A 224 -11.73 -3.46 -24.77
N THR A 225 -11.72 -4.76 -25.08
CA THR A 225 -11.04 -5.80 -24.31
C THR A 225 -9.85 -6.40 -25.07
N THR A 226 -9.51 -5.85 -26.23
CA THR A 226 -8.46 -6.39 -27.09
C THR A 226 -7.21 -5.52 -27.02
N TRP A 227 -6.11 -6.10 -26.56
CA TRP A 227 -4.79 -5.48 -26.52
C TRP A 227 -4.12 -5.55 -27.89
N THR A 228 -3.41 -4.49 -28.25
CA THR A 228 -2.60 -4.39 -29.47
C THR A 228 -1.16 -4.07 -29.11
N ASN A 229 -0.23 -4.81 -29.70
CA ASN A 229 1.20 -4.50 -29.57
C ASN A 229 1.56 -3.31 -30.45
N LEU A 230 2.35 -2.39 -29.92
CA LEU A 230 2.92 -1.27 -30.63
C LEU A 230 4.44 -1.43 -30.65
N ARG A 231 4.99 -1.79 -31.81
CA ARG A 231 6.45 -1.88 -32.08
C ARG A 231 6.80 -0.92 -33.19
N PRO A 232 7.03 0.36 -32.87
CA PRO A 232 7.25 1.37 -33.89
C PRO A 232 8.57 1.21 -34.63
N GLN A 233 8.55 1.49 -35.93
CA GLN A 233 9.76 1.68 -36.72
C GLN A 233 10.43 3.01 -36.39
N LEU A 234 11.76 3.00 -36.27
CA LEU A 234 12.56 4.17 -35.91
C LEU A 234 13.28 4.76 -37.13
N ASP A 235 13.43 3.99 -38.20
CA ASP A 235 14.04 4.42 -39.45
C ASP A 235 13.21 4.01 -40.64
N SER A 236 13.29 4.77 -41.74
CA SER A 236 12.55 4.48 -43.00
C SER A 236 12.97 3.17 -43.65
N GLY A 237 14.14 2.63 -43.27
CA GLY A 237 14.65 1.35 -43.75
C GLY A 237 14.08 0.14 -42.99
N ALA A 238 13.28 0.33 -41.96
CA ALA A 238 12.74 -0.71 -41.07
C ALA A 238 13.83 -1.65 -40.50
N THR A 239 14.96 -1.07 -40.12
CA THR A 239 16.08 -1.81 -39.52
C THR A 239 16.19 -1.62 -38.03
N ARG A 240 15.54 -0.55 -37.48
CA ARG A 240 15.48 -0.25 -36.06
C ARG A 240 14.03 -0.15 -35.58
N PHE A 241 13.76 -0.69 -34.41
CA PHE A 241 12.43 -0.69 -33.81
C PHE A 241 12.49 -0.30 -32.34
N LEU A 242 11.44 0.33 -31.85
CA LEU A 242 11.26 0.53 -30.41
C LEU A 242 10.57 -0.72 -29.84
N GLU A 243 11.22 -1.42 -28.92
CA GLU A 243 10.63 -2.59 -28.27
C GLU A 243 9.76 -2.13 -27.10
N THR A 244 10.34 -1.42 -26.15
CA THR A 244 9.65 -0.96 -24.94
C THR A 244 10.37 0.22 -24.30
N ALA A 245 9.83 0.68 -23.17
CA ALA A 245 10.44 1.71 -22.34
C ALA A 245 10.07 1.51 -20.87
N ALA A 246 10.77 2.17 -19.97
CA ALA A 246 10.43 2.16 -18.55
C ALA A 246 9.23 3.07 -18.24
N ILE A 247 9.11 4.19 -18.96
CA ILE A 247 8.13 5.24 -18.70
C ILE A 247 7.48 5.66 -20.01
N ILE A 248 6.17 5.91 -19.96
CA ILE A 248 5.38 6.44 -21.09
C ILE A 248 4.49 7.58 -20.61
N VAL A 249 4.56 8.73 -21.28
CA VAL A 249 3.79 9.94 -20.93
C VAL A 249 3.28 10.67 -22.16
N GLY A 250 2.14 11.32 -22.06
CA GLY A 250 1.63 12.25 -23.06
C GLY A 250 2.10 13.67 -22.79
N PHE A 251 2.84 14.31 -23.70
CA PHE A 251 3.34 15.66 -23.49
C PHE A 251 3.36 16.46 -24.80
N LYS A 252 2.74 17.65 -24.78
CA LYS A 252 2.69 18.60 -25.92
C LYS A 252 2.27 17.91 -27.24
N ASP A 253 1.12 17.25 -27.21
CA ASP A 253 0.51 16.49 -28.32
C ASP A 253 1.39 15.35 -28.91
N ARG A 254 2.33 14.83 -28.14
CA ARG A 254 3.17 13.70 -28.50
C ARG A 254 3.14 12.64 -27.41
N LEU A 255 3.23 11.39 -27.81
CA LEU A 255 3.50 10.31 -26.87
C LEU A 255 5.02 10.21 -26.71
N LEU A 256 5.50 10.36 -25.49
CA LEU A 256 6.90 10.27 -25.10
C LEU A 256 7.15 8.96 -24.38
N VAL A 257 8.31 8.40 -24.61
CA VAL A 257 8.86 7.27 -23.84
C VAL A 257 10.26 7.62 -23.35
N LEU A 258 10.55 7.21 -22.11
CA LEU A 258 11.79 7.49 -21.43
C LEU A 258 12.45 6.20 -20.98
N ASN A 259 13.78 6.13 -21.04
CA ASN A 259 14.54 4.93 -20.72
C ASN A 259 14.11 3.77 -21.65
N THR A 260 14.55 3.83 -22.91
CA THR A 260 14.05 2.99 -24.00
C THR A 260 14.90 1.76 -24.23
N ILE A 261 14.25 0.69 -24.72
CA ILE A 261 14.91 -0.48 -25.29
C ILE A 261 14.57 -0.53 -26.77
N GLU A 262 15.60 -0.53 -27.60
CA GLU A 262 15.48 -0.43 -29.06
C GLU A 262 16.19 -1.60 -29.72
N ASP A 263 15.53 -2.25 -30.67
CA ASP A 263 16.16 -3.25 -31.54
C ASP A 263 16.96 -2.55 -32.66
N GLU A 264 18.23 -2.86 -32.73
CA GLU A 264 19.14 -2.39 -33.78
C GLU A 264 19.64 -3.57 -34.61
N GLY A 265 18.87 -3.94 -35.64
CA GLY A 265 19.24 -5.03 -36.55
C GLY A 265 19.23 -6.41 -35.89
N GLY A 266 18.29 -6.67 -34.97
CA GLY A 266 18.13 -7.94 -34.29
C GLY A 266 18.85 -8.04 -32.94
N ASN A 267 19.34 -6.91 -32.41
CA ASN A 267 19.95 -6.84 -31.10
C ASN A 267 19.30 -5.72 -30.26
N ASP A 268 18.74 -6.08 -29.13
CA ASP A 268 18.18 -5.13 -28.19
C ASP A 268 19.26 -4.33 -27.47
N ARG A 269 19.09 -3.01 -27.44
CA ARG A 269 19.94 -2.07 -26.71
C ARG A 269 19.13 -1.19 -25.79
N THR A 270 19.60 -1.05 -24.56
CA THR A 270 19.01 -0.15 -23.57
C THR A 270 19.66 1.22 -23.66
N TYR A 271 18.81 2.24 -23.81
CA TYR A 271 19.19 3.66 -23.78
C TYR A 271 18.57 4.31 -22.55
N GLN A 272 19.23 4.11 -21.40
CA GLN A 272 18.71 4.46 -20.09
C GLN A 272 18.49 5.97 -19.86
N ASN A 273 19.19 6.82 -20.61
CA ASN A 273 19.13 8.28 -20.50
C ASN A 273 18.38 8.95 -21.68
N ARG A 274 17.69 8.16 -22.51
CA ARG A 274 17.03 8.63 -23.73
C ARG A 274 15.57 9.02 -23.47
N ALA A 275 15.18 10.18 -24.00
CA ALA A 275 13.80 10.55 -24.26
C ALA A 275 13.50 10.44 -25.76
N ARG A 276 12.50 9.65 -26.13
CA ARG A 276 12.02 9.48 -27.50
C ARG A 276 10.56 9.89 -27.60
N TRP A 277 10.14 10.41 -28.74
CA TRP A 277 8.78 10.90 -28.97
C TRP A 277 8.21 10.46 -30.30
N SER A 278 6.88 10.37 -30.36
CA SER A 278 6.12 10.18 -31.60
C SER A 278 5.98 11.48 -32.38
N GLN A 279 5.51 11.40 -33.59
CA GLN A 279 4.98 12.59 -34.30
C GLN A 279 3.86 13.24 -33.49
N ASN A 280 3.54 14.50 -33.81
CA ASN A 280 2.38 15.18 -33.26
C ASN A 280 1.10 14.45 -33.67
N GLY A 281 0.23 14.17 -32.70
CA GLY A 281 -1.06 13.54 -32.93
C GLY A 281 -1.03 12.02 -32.77
N ASP A 282 -1.10 11.27 -33.84
CA ASP A 282 -1.24 9.81 -33.82
C ASP A 282 0.06 9.07 -33.53
N PRO A 283 0.21 8.38 -32.39
CA PRO A 283 1.36 7.56 -32.09
C PRO A 283 1.23 6.10 -32.58
N THR A 284 0.02 5.67 -33.03
CA THR A 284 -0.31 4.26 -33.26
C THR A 284 0.12 3.75 -34.62
N THR A 285 0.39 4.64 -35.59
CA THR A 285 0.89 4.25 -36.89
C THR A 285 2.36 3.84 -36.81
N ALA A 286 2.60 2.57 -36.44
CA ALA A 286 3.93 2.04 -36.12
C ALA A 286 4.97 2.26 -37.23
N ALA A 287 4.56 2.22 -38.50
CA ALA A 287 5.46 2.35 -39.64
C ALA A 287 5.99 3.76 -39.91
N THR A 288 5.36 4.81 -39.35
CA THR A 288 5.71 6.18 -39.74
C THR A 288 5.75 7.19 -38.61
N SER A 289 5.05 6.95 -37.49
CA SER A 289 4.88 7.96 -36.45
C SER A 289 6.12 8.23 -35.62
N TRP A 290 7.08 7.31 -35.61
CA TRP A 290 8.27 7.34 -34.74
C TRP A 290 9.60 7.46 -35.48
N LEU A 291 9.55 7.64 -36.83
CA LEU A 291 10.76 7.75 -37.64
C LEU A 291 11.61 8.95 -37.23
N ASP A 292 12.88 8.71 -36.91
CA ASP A 292 13.85 9.76 -36.50
C ASP A 292 14.68 10.29 -37.68
N ASP A 293 14.64 9.60 -38.83
CA ASP A 293 15.26 10.00 -40.08
C ASP A 293 14.36 10.80 -41.02
N THR A 294 13.09 11.02 -40.64
CA THR A 294 12.09 11.74 -41.41
C THR A 294 11.66 13.01 -40.68
N PRO A 295 11.91 14.23 -41.21
CA PRO A 295 11.56 15.49 -40.55
C PRO A 295 10.05 15.57 -40.22
N GLY A 296 9.73 16.07 -39.01
CA GLY A 296 8.35 16.25 -38.55
C GLY A 296 7.67 14.99 -38.02
N ARG A 297 8.35 13.87 -38.03
CA ARG A 297 7.91 12.60 -37.41
C ARG A 297 8.38 12.48 -35.97
N GLY A 298 8.90 11.32 -35.61
CA GLY A 298 9.50 11.08 -34.31
C GLY A 298 10.88 11.68 -34.14
N GLY A 299 11.54 11.34 -33.05
CA GLY A 299 12.90 11.70 -32.76
C GLY A 299 13.29 11.30 -31.34
N TYR A 300 14.52 11.62 -30.97
CA TYR A 300 15.04 11.36 -29.62
C TYR A 300 16.04 12.42 -29.17
N VAL A 301 16.25 12.51 -27.88
CA VAL A 301 17.34 13.29 -27.25
C VAL A 301 17.88 12.57 -26.03
N ASP A 302 19.17 12.36 -25.99
CA ASP A 302 19.84 11.73 -24.86
C ASP A 302 20.21 12.80 -23.83
N ALA A 303 19.99 12.50 -22.56
CA ALA A 303 20.44 13.39 -21.48
C ALA A 303 21.95 13.36 -21.36
N PRO A 304 22.62 14.51 -21.05
CA PRO A 304 24.06 14.57 -20.91
C PRO A 304 24.55 13.99 -19.57
N THR A 305 24.15 12.76 -19.30
CA THR A 305 24.52 11.96 -18.11
C THR A 305 24.49 10.47 -18.48
N GLN A 306 25.19 9.66 -17.70
CA GLN A 306 25.14 8.19 -17.82
C GLN A 306 24.12 7.56 -16.85
N GLU A 307 23.47 8.37 -16.00
CA GLU A 307 22.46 7.89 -15.07
C GLU A 307 21.22 7.42 -15.80
N ALA A 308 20.55 6.41 -15.25
CA ALA A 308 19.27 5.95 -15.76
C ALA A 308 18.13 6.93 -15.37
N ILE A 309 17.20 7.12 -16.30
CA ILE A 309 15.93 7.76 -15.99
C ILE A 309 15.09 6.78 -15.18
N THR A 310 14.65 7.19 -14.00
CA THR A 310 13.88 6.36 -13.06
C THR A 310 12.41 6.71 -13.04
N THR A 311 12.06 7.99 -13.01
CA THR A 311 10.65 8.43 -13.00
C THR A 311 10.48 9.81 -13.62
N ALA A 312 9.24 10.19 -13.90
CA ALA A 312 8.89 11.50 -14.42
C ALA A 312 7.55 11.96 -13.85
N GLU A 313 7.43 13.26 -13.55
CA GLU A 313 6.21 13.85 -13.02
C GLU A 313 5.99 15.25 -13.59
N PHE A 314 4.74 15.66 -13.68
CA PHE A 314 4.39 16.99 -14.13
C PHE A 314 4.31 17.97 -12.96
N ILE A 315 4.96 19.13 -13.14
CA ILE A 315 4.75 20.29 -12.28
C ILE A 315 4.14 21.37 -13.16
N GLU A 316 2.86 21.64 -12.96
CA GLU A 316 2.04 22.47 -13.88
C GLU A 316 2.07 21.89 -15.31
N ASP A 317 2.68 22.59 -16.27
CA ASP A 317 2.82 22.17 -17.67
C ASP A 317 4.25 21.75 -18.07
N ARG A 318 5.12 21.57 -17.07
CA ARG A 318 6.54 21.21 -17.23
C ARG A 318 6.75 19.74 -16.89
N LEU A 319 7.49 19.02 -17.71
CA LEU A 319 7.85 17.63 -17.45
C LEU A 319 9.19 17.55 -16.72
N ILE A 320 9.13 17.20 -15.45
CA ILE A 320 10.32 16.98 -14.60
C ILE A 320 10.65 15.50 -14.64
N VAL A 321 11.90 15.20 -14.94
CA VAL A 321 12.41 13.83 -15.08
C VAL A 321 13.49 13.61 -14.04
N TYR A 322 13.33 12.56 -13.25
CA TYR A 322 14.25 12.17 -12.20
C TYR A 322 15.15 11.04 -12.72
N PHE A 323 16.41 11.19 -12.42
CA PHE A 323 17.45 10.20 -12.65
C PHE A 323 17.85 9.57 -11.29
N GLU A 324 18.72 8.60 -11.29
CA GLU A 324 19.18 7.94 -10.07
C GLU A 324 19.71 8.96 -9.02
N ARG A 325 20.40 10.00 -9.44
CA ARG A 325 21.03 11.00 -8.53
C ARG A 325 20.84 12.44 -8.97
N SER A 326 20.10 12.71 -10.03
CA SER A 326 19.89 14.07 -10.53
C SER A 326 18.46 14.28 -10.98
N THR A 327 18.04 15.55 -11.03
CA THR A 327 16.74 15.96 -11.52
C THR A 327 16.90 16.94 -12.68
N ARG A 328 16.18 16.70 -13.76
CA ARG A 328 16.22 17.53 -14.98
C ARG A 328 14.80 17.80 -15.47
N GLU A 329 14.68 18.86 -16.26
CA GLU A 329 13.47 19.17 -17.00
C GLU A 329 13.63 18.80 -18.46
N LEU A 330 12.62 18.20 -19.07
CA LEU A 330 12.51 18.06 -20.50
C LEU A 330 11.72 19.24 -21.06
N VAL A 331 12.45 20.27 -21.49
CA VAL A 331 11.88 21.54 -21.94
C VAL A 331 11.36 21.44 -23.37
N TYR A 332 10.11 21.84 -23.61
CA TYR A 332 9.57 21.98 -24.96
C TYR A 332 10.06 23.26 -25.61
N THR A 333 10.71 23.16 -26.76
CA THR A 333 11.31 24.28 -27.48
C THR A 333 10.38 24.92 -28.52
N GLY A 334 9.35 24.16 -28.98
CA GLY A 334 8.51 24.54 -30.10
C GLY A 334 9.15 24.36 -31.48
N ASP A 335 10.42 23.92 -31.56
CA ASP A 335 11.08 23.62 -32.83
C ASP A 335 10.52 22.33 -33.45
N ALA A 336 10.31 22.35 -34.76
CA ALA A 336 9.69 21.21 -35.48
C ALA A 336 10.64 20.00 -35.59
N THR A 337 11.95 20.23 -35.58
CA THR A 337 12.96 19.20 -35.77
C THR A 337 13.47 18.65 -34.44
N LEU A 338 13.71 19.57 -33.46
CA LEU A 338 14.15 19.20 -32.11
C LEU A 338 13.22 19.84 -31.08
N PRO A 339 12.02 19.25 -30.88
CA PRO A 339 11.00 19.84 -30.02
C PRO A 339 11.33 19.82 -28.56
N PHE A 340 12.31 19.02 -28.12
CA PHE A 340 12.69 18.88 -26.72
C PHE A 340 14.19 19.03 -26.49
N ARG A 341 14.54 19.59 -25.32
CA ARG A 341 15.91 19.69 -24.84
C ARG A 341 15.98 19.48 -23.33
N TRP A 342 17.09 18.96 -22.85
CA TRP A 342 17.32 18.78 -21.43
C TRP A 342 17.80 20.08 -20.77
N GLN A 343 17.26 20.34 -19.58
CA GLN A 343 17.72 21.40 -18.67
C GLN A 343 17.91 20.82 -17.29
N GLN A 344 19.08 21.03 -16.71
CA GLN A 344 19.40 20.54 -15.35
C GLN A 344 18.73 21.43 -14.31
N ILE A 345 18.13 20.79 -13.28
CA ILE A 345 17.59 21.45 -12.09
C ILE A 345 18.48 21.19 -10.89
N ASN A 346 18.85 19.91 -10.66
CA ASN A 346 19.68 19.49 -9.55
C ASN A 346 20.58 18.33 -9.98
N ASN A 347 21.74 18.15 -9.33
CA ASN A 347 22.72 17.11 -9.65
C ASN A 347 23.05 16.20 -8.47
N GLU A 348 22.33 16.29 -7.36
CA GLU A 348 22.60 15.51 -6.14
C GLU A 348 21.36 14.74 -5.64
N LEU A 349 20.17 15.17 -6.03
CA LEU A 349 18.91 14.61 -5.56
C LEU A 349 18.16 14.00 -6.75
N GLY A 350 18.03 12.70 -6.73
CA GLY A 350 17.28 11.88 -7.69
C GLY A 350 16.42 10.87 -6.95
N THR A 351 16.01 9.81 -7.64
CA THR A 351 15.25 8.71 -7.05
C THR A 351 15.62 7.39 -7.70
N GLU A 352 15.44 6.30 -7.00
CA GLU A 352 15.69 4.94 -7.50
C GLU A 352 14.39 4.19 -7.84
N SER A 353 13.22 4.73 -7.45
CA SER A 353 11.91 4.13 -7.71
C SER A 353 11.14 4.83 -8.82
N ARG A 354 10.37 4.02 -9.57
CA ARG A 354 9.48 4.51 -10.63
C ARG A 354 8.27 5.27 -10.09
N PHE A 355 7.79 4.94 -8.89
CA PHE A 355 6.52 5.44 -8.35
C PHE A 355 6.65 6.11 -6.98
N SER A 356 7.85 6.52 -6.58
CA SER A 356 8.05 7.25 -5.33
C SER A 356 7.70 8.73 -5.42
N ILE A 357 7.72 9.31 -6.62
CA ILE A 357 7.43 10.75 -6.82
C ILE A 357 5.94 10.97 -7.01
N ILE A 358 5.40 11.94 -6.29
CA ILE A 358 3.99 12.29 -6.25
C ILE A 358 3.83 13.76 -6.62
N GLY A 359 2.98 14.03 -7.60
CA GLY A 359 2.67 15.36 -8.07
C GLY A 359 1.77 16.14 -7.13
N PHE A 360 2.09 17.41 -6.96
CA PHE A 360 1.27 18.44 -6.35
C PHE A 360 1.08 19.59 -7.34
N ASP A 361 0.12 20.47 -7.08
CA ASP A 361 -0.20 21.57 -8.00
C ASP A 361 1.02 22.44 -8.36
N LYS A 362 1.93 22.67 -7.41
CA LYS A 362 3.11 23.54 -7.57
C LYS A 362 4.43 22.87 -7.28
N GLY A 363 4.46 21.56 -7.26
CA GLY A 363 5.66 20.81 -6.93
C GLY A 363 5.45 19.31 -7.01
N ALA A 364 6.51 18.57 -6.79
CA ALA A 364 6.47 17.12 -6.66
C ALA A 364 7.27 16.73 -5.43
N VAL A 365 6.85 15.68 -4.73
CA VAL A 365 7.48 15.19 -3.52
C VAL A 365 7.73 13.69 -3.67
N GLY A 366 8.84 13.19 -3.16
CA GLY A 366 9.08 11.78 -3.17
C GLY A 366 10.33 11.33 -2.43
N VAL A 367 10.45 10.03 -2.31
CA VAL A 367 11.60 9.36 -1.70
C VAL A 367 12.71 9.27 -2.72
N GLY A 368 13.86 9.78 -2.38
CA GLY A 368 15.06 9.74 -3.21
C GLY A 368 16.21 9.03 -2.53
N ASN A 369 17.35 9.06 -3.18
CA ASN A 369 18.59 8.40 -2.74
C ASN A 369 19.21 8.96 -1.45
N VAL A 370 18.80 10.16 -1.01
CA VAL A 370 19.39 10.84 0.17
C VAL A 370 18.35 11.19 1.22
N GLY A 371 17.07 11.03 0.92
CA GLY A 371 15.97 11.40 1.80
C GLY A 371 14.70 11.71 1.04
N VAL A 372 13.66 12.15 1.74
CA VAL A 372 12.44 12.64 1.11
C VAL A 372 12.66 14.10 0.69
N HIS A 373 12.40 14.38 -0.57
CA HIS A 373 12.65 15.71 -1.14
C HIS A 373 11.43 16.26 -1.90
N THR A 374 11.37 17.56 -2.00
CA THR A 374 10.40 18.27 -2.82
C THR A 374 11.10 19.01 -3.95
N CYS A 375 10.49 19.00 -5.14
CA CYS A 375 10.91 19.75 -6.30
C CYS A 375 9.83 20.75 -6.67
N ASN A 376 10.17 22.04 -6.79
CA ASN A 376 9.26 23.10 -7.24
C ASN A 376 9.48 23.48 -8.72
N GLY A 377 10.21 22.66 -9.47
CA GLY A 377 10.58 22.91 -10.87
C GLY A 377 11.78 23.85 -11.05
N VAL A 378 12.30 24.45 -9.99
CA VAL A 378 13.48 25.34 -10.02
C VAL A 378 14.59 24.79 -9.12
N ASN A 379 14.22 24.24 -7.98
CA ASN A 379 15.13 23.66 -6.99
C ASN A 379 14.54 22.39 -6.38
N VAL A 380 15.41 21.56 -5.84
CA VAL A 380 15.06 20.34 -5.08
C VAL A 380 15.59 20.49 -3.67
N THR A 381 14.76 20.29 -2.66
CA THR A 381 15.11 20.43 -1.23
C THR A 381 14.59 19.26 -0.42
N ARG A 382 15.34 18.82 0.60
CA ARG A 382 14.87 17.81 1.55
C ARG A 382 13.79 18.37 2.47
N ILE A 383 12.86 17.50 2.88
CA ILE A 383 11.77 17.83 3.80
C ILE A 383 11.67 16.88 5.00
N ASP A 384 12.48 15.84 5.04
CA ASP A 384 12.54 14.81 6.07
C ASP A 384 13.52 15.13 7.21
N GLU A 385 13.73 16.40 7.49
CA GLU A 385 14.67 16.84 8.53
C GLU A 385 14.33 16.32 9.94
N LYS A 386 13.06 16.00 10.19
CA LYS A 386 12.59 15.44 11.45
C LYS A 386 12.94 13.95 11.62
N ILE A 387 13.11 13.24 10.49
CA ILE A 387 13.37 11.79 10.41
C ILE A 387 14.53 11.48 9.44
N PRO A 388 15.73 12.03 9.64
CA PRO A 388 16.78 12.10 8.61
C PRO A 388 17.37 10.75 8.21
N ASN A 389 17.19 9.72 9.03
CA ASN A 389 17.82 8.42 8.84
C ASN A 389 16.88 7.36 8.26
N GLU A 390 15.58 7.63 8.20
CA GLU A 390 14.59 6.59 7.89
C GLU A 390 14.65 6.09 6.45
N VAL A 391 15.00 6.96 5.50
CA VAL A 391 15.20 6.54 4.11
C VAL A 391 16.37 5.57 3.95
N PHE A 392 17.36 5.63 4.84
CA PHE A 392 18.51 4.72 4.83
C PHE A 392 18.18 3.33 5.39
N ASN A 393 17.02 3.14 6.01
CA ASN A 393 16.49 1.86 6.45
C ASN A 393 15.80 1.08 5.33
N ILE A 394 15.69 1.66 4.13
CA ILE A 394 15.15 0.94 2.97
C ILE A 394 16.12 -0.17 2.58
N HIS A 395 15.63 -1.40 2.52
CA HIS A 395 16.42 -2.55 2.15
C HIS A 395 16.98 -2.42 0.73
N ASN A 396 18.28 -2.62 0.56
CA ASN A 396 18.96 -2.46 -0.75
C ASN A 396 19.00 -3.73 -1.59
N GLY A 397 18.75 -4.90 -0.99
CA GLY A 397 18.63 -6.17 -1.71
C GLY A 397 17.27 -6.34 -2.38
N ASN A 398 17.12 -7.38 -3.20
CA ASN A 398 15.85 -7.78 -3.81
C ASN A 398 15.10 -6.65 -4.55
N ASP A 399 15.84 -5.74 -5.19
CA ASP A 399 15.29 -4.54 -5.85
C ASP A 399 14.52 -3.60 -4.91
N GLY A 400 14.86 -3.60 -3.62
CA GLY A 400 14.13 -2.87 -2.57
C GLY A 400 13.88 -1.40 -2.86
N PRO A 401 14.88 -0.57 -3.27
CA PRO A 401 14.64 0.82 -3.61
C PRO A 401 13.64 1.01 -4.76
N GLN A 402 13.61 0.07 -5.73
CA GLN A 402 12.67 0.12 -6.86
C GLN A 402 11.23 -0.18 -6.47
N ARG A 403 11.02 -0.84 -5.31
CA ARG A 403 9.70 -1.21 -4.76
C ARG A 403 9.03 -0.11 -3.94
N VAL A 404 9.70 1.00 -3.73
CA VAL A 404 9.10 2.17 -3.08
C VAL A 404 7.99 2.71 -3.97
N TYR A 405 6.78 2.74 -3.44
CA TYR A 405 5.59 3.17 -4.19
C TYR A 405 4.80 4.19 -3.37
N GLY A 406 4.53 5.35 -3.95
CA GLY A 406 3.85 6.44 -3.25
C GLY A 406 2.46 6.73 -3.79
N ILE A 407 1.60 7.28 -2.94
CA ILE A 407 0.29 7.81 -3.31
C ILE A 407 -0.13 8.95 -2.39
N ARG A 408 -0.93 9.89 -2.92
CA ARG A 408 -1.49 11.02 -2.17
C ARG A 408 -2.96 10.77 -1.84
N ASP A 409 -3.31 10.95 -0.56
CA ASP A 409 -4.67 11.05 -0.11
C ASP A 409 -5.09 12.52 -0.08
N TYR A 410 -6.05 12.86 -0.93
CA TYR A 410 -6.55 14.24 -1.02
C TYR A 410 -7.50 14.60 0.12
N PHE A 411 -8.19 13.63 0.70
CA PHE A 411 -9.18 13.86 1.75
C PHE A 411 -8.53 14.01 3.13
N LEU A 412 -7.58 13.11 3.44
CA LEU A 412 -6.87 13.12 4.72
C LEU A 412 -5.66 14.05 4.73
N GLU A 413 -5.26 14.58 3.57
CA GLU A 413 -4.05 15.40 3.41
C GLU A 413 -2.79 14.63 3.77
N LEU A 414 -2.75 13.33 3.41
CA LEU A 414 -1.68 12.41 3.69
C LEU A 414 -0.98 11.95 2.39
N VAL A 415 0.25 11.54 2.54
CA VAL A 415 1.01 10.83 1.52
C VAL A 415 1.53 9.54 2.13
N TYR A 416 1.38 8.44 1.40
CA TYR A 416 1.86 7.13 1.78
C TYR A 416 3.00 6.73 0.85
N TRP A 417 4.10 6.21 1.39
CA TRP A 417 5.15 5.50 0.64
C TRP A 417 5.36 4.14 1.26
N THR A 418 5.06 3.09 0.52
CA THR A 418 5.39 1.72 0.92
C THR A 418 6.84 1.43 0.58
N PHE A 419 7.54 0.68 1.44
CA PHE A 419 8.93 0.30 1.24
C PHE A 419 9.29 -0.96 2.02
N PRO A 420 10.26 -1.77 1.54
CA PRO A 420 10.83 -2.86 2.31
C PRO A 420 11.82 -2.31 3.34
N ASP A 421 11.68 -2.70 4.60
CA ASP A 421 12.60 -2.33 5.68
C ASP A 421 13.77 -3.31 5.76
N ASP A 422 14.96 -2.85 6.17
CA ASP A 422 16.21 -3.63 6.19
C ASP A 422 16.29 -4.66 7.35
N THR A 423 15.23 -4.85 8.12
CA THR A 423 15.30 -5.68 9.33
C THR A 423 15.30 -7.18 9.09
N ALA A 424 14.76 -7.66 7.95
CA ALA A 424 14.52 -9.10 7.72
C ALA A 424 14.80 -9.59 6.29
N ASP A 425 15.60 -8.87 5.50
CA ASP A 425 15.86 -9.17 4.07
C ASP A 425 14.56 -9.44 3.26
N PRO A 426 13.54 -8.57 3.36
CA PRO A 426 12.25 -8.81 2.73
C PRO A 426 12.31 -8.64 1.22
N THR A 427 11.51 -9.41 0.50
CA THR A 427 11.32 -9.21 -0.94
C THR A 427 10.30 -8.11 -1.22
N PHE A 428 9.23 -8.03 -0.43
CA PHE A 428 8.15 -7.07 -0.61
C PHE A 428 8.16 -5.99 0.47
N PRO A 429 7.49 -4.84 0.25
CA PRO A 429 7.37 -3.81 1.26
C PRO A 429 6.76 -4.32 2.56
N THR A 430 7.35 -3.91 3.67
CA THR A 430 6.92 -4.27 5.04
C THR A 430 6.35 -3.08 5.79
N ASN A 431 6.74 -1.86 5.40
CA ASN A 431 6.40 -0.65 6.08
C ASN A 431 5.83 0.41 5.13
N VAL A 432 5.07 1.32 5.69
CA VAL A 432 4.55 2.52 5.01
C VAL A 432 5.02 3.75 5.77
N LEU A 433 5.79 4.61 5.11
CA LEU A 433 6.08 5.95 5.58
C LEU A 433 4.89 6.85 5.29
N LEU A 434 4.38 7.50 6.31
CA LEU A 434 3.24 8.41 6.22
C LEU A 434 3.71 9.86 6.45
N TRP A 435 3.32 10.75 5.56
CA TRP A 435 3.55 12.18 5.67
C TRP A 435 2.26 12.96 5.59
N ASN A 436 1.96 13.72 6.63
CA ASN A 436 0.87 14.67 6.63
C ASN A 436 1.40 16.02 6.09
N TYR A 437 1.00 16.39 4.87
CA TYR A 437 1.50 17.60 4.22
C TYR A 437 0.84 18.90 4.69
N ALA A 438 -0.23 18.81 5.51
CA ALA A 438 -0.86 19.99 6.08
C ALA A 438 -0.05 20.58 7.26
N ASN A 439 0.54 19.70 8.11
CA ASN A 439 1.30 20.11 9.30
C ASN A 439 2.75 19.66 9.31
N ASN A 440 3.21 18.97 8.26
CA ASN A 440 4.55 18.41 8.13
C ASN A 440 4.89 17.42 9.27
N SER A 441 3.93 16.55 9.63
CA SER A 441 4.15 15.46 10.58
C SER A 441 4.38 14.14 9.87
N TRP A 442 5.13 13.26 10.52
CA TRP A 442 5.54 11.95 10.02
C TRP A 442 5.05 10.84 10.94
N ALA A 443 4.83 9.66 10.40
CA ALA A 443 4.50 8.45 11.14
C ALA A 443 4.87 7.21 10.31
N PHE A 444 4.85 6.01 10.94
CA PHE A 444 5.04 4.73 10.28
C PHE A 444 3.83 3.83 10.48
N LEU A 445 3.54 3.02 9.46
CA LEU A 445 2.56 1.95 9.55
C LEU A 445 3.25 0.64 9.16
N ASN A 446 2.98 -0.42 9.91
CA ASN A 446 3.45 -1.76 9.59
C ASN A 446 2.47 -2.42 8.64
N ASP A 447 2.79 -2.42 7.34
CA ASP A 447 1.93 -3.00 6.33
C ASP A 447 2.65 -3.42 5.06
N SER A 448 2.04 -4.31 4.29
CA SER A 448 2.62 -4.90 3.10
C SER A 448 1.78 -4.56 1.86
N PHE A 449 2.06 -3.42 1.27
CA PHE A 449 1.49 -3.04 -0.02
C PHE A 449 2.53 -3.08 -1.11
N THR A 450 2.19 -3.64 -2.27
CA THR A 450 3.08 -3.67 -3.43
C THR A 450 2.87 -2.47 -4.34
N CYS A 451 1.65 -1.97 -4.43
CA CYS A 451 1.32 -0.78 -5.23
C CYS A 451 0.07 -0.09 -4.72
N PHE A 452 -0.14 1.12 -5.20
CA PHE A 452 -1.35 1.91 -4.96
C PHE A 452 -1.98 2.37 -6.27
N GLY A 453 -3.26 2.77 -6.18
CA GLY A 453 -4.00 3.39 -7.26
C GLY A 453 -5.20 4.17 -6.72
N TYR A 454 -5.94 4.78 -7.64
CA TYR A 454 -7.19 5.46 -7.32
C TYR A 454 -8.37 4.66 -7.84
N PHE A 455 -9.46 4.72 -7.10
CA PHE A 455 -10.74 4.12 -7.47
C PHE A 455 -11.84 5.17 -7.33
N GLN A 456 -12.53 5.42 -8.43
CA GLN A 456 -13.74 6.23 -8.40
C GLN A 456 -14.93 5.30 -8.21
N LYS A 457 -15.56 5.38 -7.05
CA LYS A 457 -16.77 4.62 -6.81
C LYS A 457 -17.89 5.16 -7.68
N ASP A 458 -18.48 4.30 -8.50
CA ASP A 458 -19.73 4.62 -9.16
C ASP A 458 -20.79 4.91 -8.09
N SER A 459 -21.73 5.82 -8.36
CA SER A 459 -22.82 6.00 -7.43
C SER A 459 -23.58 4.69 -7.33
N ASP A 460 -23.58 4.07 -6.16
CA ASP A 460 -24.33 2.84 -5.86
C ASP A 460 -25.87 3.06 -5.90
N LEU A 461 -26.30 4.25 -6.26
CA LEU A 461 -27.71 4.60 -6.33
C LEU A 461 -28.35 3.98 -7.58
N THR A 462 -28.99 2.85 -7.40
CA THR A 462 -29.88 2.29 -8.42
C THR A 462 -31.22 3.06 -8.44
N TRP A 463 -31.97 2.92 -9.53
CA TRP A 463 -33.32 3.49 -9.61
C TRP A 463 -34.24 3.00 -8.48
N SER A 464 -33.99 1.81 -7.94
CA SER A 464 -34.70 1.26 -6.80
C SER A 464 -34.38 2.02 -5.51
N ASP A 465 -33.09 2.35 -5.32
CA ASP A 465 -32.63 3.09 -4.14
C ASP A 465 -33.16 4.52 -4.15
N LEU A 466 -33.16 5.16 -5.32
CA LEU A 466 -33.76 6.48 -5.49
C LEU A 466 -35.25 6.47 -5.15
N GLY A 467 -35.98 5.41 -5.53
CA GLY A 467 -37.38 5.22 -5.17
C GLY A 467 -37.60 5.08 -3.65
N SER A 468 -36.68 4.44 -2.94
CA SER A 468 -36.71 4.28 -1.47
C SER A 468 -36.33 5.56 -0.72
N ILE A 469 -35.38 6.35 -1.25
CA ILE A 469 -34.89 7.58 -0.62
C ILE A 469 -35.87 8.75 -0.81
N TYR A 470 -36.41 8.92 -2.00
CA TYR A 470 -37.20 10.09 -2.37
C TYR A 470 -38.70 9.78 -2.54
N GLY A 471 -39.12 8.52 -2.60
CA GLY A 471 -40.48 8.07 -2.76
C GLY A 471 -41.18 8.49 -4.08
N THR A 472 -40.94 9.72 -4.53
CA THR A 472 -41.46 10.24 -5.81
C THR A 472 -40.44 11.16 -6.49
N TRP A 473 -40.53 11.27 -7.80
CA TRP A 473 -39.71 12.20 -8.60
C TRP A 473 -39.84 13.67 -8.17
N ALA A 474 -41.01 14.06 -7.67
CA ALA A 474 -41.25 15.43 -7.20
C ALA A 474 -40.53 15.75 -5.88
N ALA A 475 -40.10 14.74 -5.14
CA ALA A 475 -39.33 14.89 -3.90
C ALA A 475 -37.82 14.95 -4.15
N TRP A 476 -37.37 14.71 -5.38
CA TRP A 476 -35.96 14.81 -5.74
C TRP A 476 -35.54 16.27 -5.81
N ASN A 477 -34.73 16.69 -4.83
CA ASN A 477 -34.21 18.05 -4.74
C ASN A 477 -32.70 18.14 -5.00
N ASP A 478 -32.02 17.02 -5.22
CA ASP A 478 -30.60 16.99 -5.49
C ASP A 478 -30.32 17.25 -6.99
N PRO A 479 -29.28 18.00 -7.35
CA PRO A 479 -28.91 18.17 -8.75
C PRO A 479 -28.47 16.85 -9.37
N TRP A 480 -28.75 16.65 -10.65
CA TRP A 480 -28.21 15.54 -11.44
C TRP A 480 -26.68 15.64 -11.46
N GLY A 481 -26.00 14.67 -10.88
CA GLY A 481 -24.55 14.72 -10.68
C GLY A 481 -24.13 15.45 -9.39
N GLY A 482 -25.05 15.61 -8.45
CA GLY A 482 -24.75 16.18 -7.13
C GLY A 482 -23.90 15.25 -6.24
N PRO A 483 -23.44 15.72 -5.08
CA PRO A 483 -22.45 15.06 -4.22
C PRO A 483 -22.88 13.68 -3.66
N ARG A 484 -24.13 13.30 -3.80
CA ARG A 484 -24.59 11.94 -3.50
C ARG A 484 -24.40 10.95 -4.65
N ALA A 485 -24.17 11.46 -5.86
CA ALA A 485 -23.98 10.65 -7.06
C ALA A 485 -22.51 10.37 -7.37
N GLN A 486 -21.57 11.14 -6.80
CA GLN A 486 -20.14 10.94 -6.99
C GLN A 486 -19.40 11.33 -5.71
N SER A 487 -18.47 10.51 -5.27
CA SER A 487 -17.45 10.91 -4.30
C SER A 487 -16.66 12.10 -4.89
N GLN A 488 -16.47 13.17 -4.12
CA GLN A 488 -15.67 14.32 -4.58
C GLN A 488 -14.19 13.96 -4.78
N PHE A 489 -13.72 12.95 -4.05
CA PHE A 489 -12.34 12.46 -4.12
C PHE A 489 -12.36 10.95 -4.41
N PRO A 490 -11.44 10.47 -5.24
CA PRO A 490 -11.28 9.04 -5.46
C PRO A 490 -10.79 8.37 -4.18
N ASP A 491 -11.28 7.17 -3.91
CA ASP A 491 -10.75 6.31 -2.87
C ASP A 491 -9.36 5.80 -3.25
N ILE A 492 -8.49 5.60 -2.27
CA ILE A 492 -7.20 4.95 -2.48
C ILE A 492 -7.40 3.45 -2.45
N VAL A 493 -6.88 2.79 -3.47
CA VAL A 493 -6.80 1.33 -3.52
C VAL A 493 -5.35 0.89 -3.42
N SER A 494 -5.13 -0.23 -2.75
CA SER A 494 -3.83 -0.86 -2.59
C SER A 494 -3.86 -2.30 -3.08
N GLY A 495 -2.72 -2.80 -3.53
CA GLY A 495 -2.50 -4.19 -3.85
C GLY A 495 -1.48 -4.82 -2.94
N ASN A 496 -1.58 -6.14 -2.67
CA ASN A 496 -0.61 -6.87 -1.88
C ASN A 496 0.15 -7.93 -2.70
N GLN A 497 1.08 -8.61 -2.06
CA GLN A 497 1.96 -9.63 -2.68
C GLN A 497 1.25 -10.93 -3.06
N GLN A 498 0.02 -11.14 -2.64
CA GLN A 498 -0.80 -12.31 -3.00
C GLN A 498 -1.94 -12.00 -3.98
N GLY A 499 -1.95 -10.81 -4.59
CA GLY A 499 -2.96 -10.42 -5.56
C GLY A 499 -4.27 -9.88 -4.98
N PHE A 500 -4.34 -9.59 -3.68
CA PHE A 500 -5.49 -8.92 -3.07
C PHE A 500 -5.47 -7.43 -3.33
N THR A 501 -6.64 -6.85 -3.46
CA THR A 501 -6.83 -5.41 -3.58
C THR A 501 -7.76 -4.90 -2.48
N HIS A 502 -7.36 -3.80 -1.84
CA HIS A 502 -8.06 -3.21 -0.71
C HIS A 502 -8.34 -1.75 -0.98
N ILE A 503 -9.44 -1.25 -0.44
CA ILE A 503 -9.73 0.18 -0.34
C ILE A 503 -9.30 0.63 1.04
N ILE A 504 -8.48 1.68 1.10
CA ILE A 504 -8.04 2.27 2.36
C ILE A 504 -9.19 3.14 2.90
N GLU A 505 -9.69 2.82 4.08
CA GLU A 505 -10.78 3.55 4.73
C GLU A 505 -10.30 4.19 6.04
N ALA A 506 -10.53 5.50 6.19
CA ALA A 506 -10.06 6.26 7.35
C ALA A 506 -10.82 5.97 8.65
N ASP A 507 -12.03 5.47 8.57
CA ASP A 507 -12.93 5.37 9.72
C ASP A 507 -13.09 3.95 10.29
N LYS A 508 -12.35 2.97 9.75
CA LYS A 508 -12.43 1.58 10.21
C LYS A 508 -11.06 1.03 10.51
N SER A 509 -10.87 0.61 11.76
CA SER A 509 -9.67 -0.09 12.22
C SER A 509 -9.82 -1.62 12.25
N SER A 510 -10.99 -2.14 11.86
CA SER A 510 -11.38 -3.53 12.08
C SER A 510 -11.10 -4.52 10.95
N ASN A 511 -10.62 -4.05 9.80
CA ASN A 511 -10.28 -4.92 8.69
C ASN A 511 -8.81 -4.73 8.32
N GLU A 512 -8.06 -5.78 8.47
CA GLU A 512 -6.64 -5.82 8.12
C GLU A 512 -6.43 -6.61 6.83
N GLN A 513 -5.23 -6.58 6.25
CA GLN A 513 -4.90 -7.38 5.09
C GLN A 513 -5.00 -8.87 5.40
N SER A 514 -5.62 -9.61 4.48
CA SER A 514 -5.68 -11.08 4.55
C SER A 514 -4.62 -11.72 3.66
N LEU A 515 -4.04 -12.81 4.17
CA LEU A 515 -3.14 -13.70 3.45
C LEU A 515 -3.73 -15.12 3.50
N TYR A 516 -3.57 -15.90 2.43
CA TYR A 516 -4.05 -17.29 2.44
C TYR A 516 -3.02 -18.26 2.97
N ILE A 517 -3.48 -19.17 3.84
CA ILE A 517 -2.71 -20.31 4.34
C ILE A 517 -2.73 -21.40 3.27
N THR A 518 -1.57 -21.89 2.86
CA THR A 518 -1.43 -22.91 1.82
C THR A 518 -1.16 -24.28 2.39
N ASP A 519 -0.53 -24.38 3.57
CA ASP A 519 -0.33 -25.62 4.32
C ASP A 519 -0.18 -25.36 5.83
N MET A 520 -0.49 -26.38 6.64
CA MET A 520 -0.28 -26.38 8.09
C MET A 520 0.24 -27.73 8.54
N ASN A 521 1.41 -27.74 9.17
CA ASN A 521 2.06 -28.94 9.65
C ASN A 521 2.02 -29.01 11.19
N SER A 522 1.15 -29.83 11.74
CA SER A 522 1.03 -30.02 13.19
C SER A 522 2.22 -30.72 13.84
N GLY A 523 3.11 -31.34 13.06
CA GLY A 523 4.29 -32.03 13.57
C GLY A 523 5.49 -31.10 13.81
N THR A 524 5.58 -30.03 13.05
CA THR A 524 6.60 -28.98 13.16
C THR A 524 6.04 -27.65 13.65
N GLU A 525 4.72 -27.54 13.81
CA GLU A 525 3.98 -26.33 14.21
C GLU A 525 4.15 -25.19 13.21
N GLU A 526 4.38 -25.52 11.94
CA GLU A 526 4.61 -24.58 10.85
C GLU A 526 3.33 -24.29 10.08
N LEU A 527 3.13 -23.00 9.77
CA LEU A 527 2.13 -22.52 8.82
C LEU A 527 2.86 -22.03 7.57
N THR A 528 2.41 -22.50 6.41
CA THR A 528 2.91 -22.05 5.11
C THR A 528 1.96 -21.00 4.53
N VAL A 529 2.48 -19.80 4.35
CA VAL A 529 1.77 -18.63 3.81
C VAL A 529 2.70 -17.93 2.83
N ILE A 530 2.49 -18.15 1.54
CA ILE A 530 3.39 -17.70 0.48
C ILE A 530 3.63 -16.18 0.57
N ASN A 531 4.90 -15.78 0.64
CA ASN A 531 5.33 -14.39 0.74
C ASN A 531 4.59 -13.65 1.89
N HIS A 532 4.55 -14.22 3.08
CA HIS A 532 3.76 -13.67 4.19
C HIS A 532 4.21 -12.28 4.64
N ASN A 533 5.48 -11.95 4.50
CA ASN A 533 6.06 -10.64 4.81
C ASN A 533 5.78 -10.15 6.24
N LEU A 534 5.69 -11.09 7.18
CA LEU A 534 5.51 -10.83 8.61
C LEU A 534 6.86 -10.88 9.33
N SER A 535 6.98 -10.14 10.40
CA SER A 535 8.13 -10.20 11.32
C SER A 535 7.79 -11.02 12.57
N GLU A 536 8.83 -11.46 13.30
CA GLU A 536 8.67 -11.98 14.66
C GLU A 536 7.98 -10.92 15.53
N GLU A 537 7.20 -11.37 16.51
CA GLU A 537 6.37 -10.55 17.39
C GLU A 537 5.14 -9.89 16.74
N SER A 538 4.92 -10.04 15.43
CA SER A 538 3.67 -9.61 14.76
C SER A 538 2.47 -10.41 15.29
N TYR A 539 1.31 -9.75 15.42
CA TYR A 539 0.06 -10.42 15.78
C TYR A 539 -0.75 -10.75 14.53
N VAL A 540 -1.32 -11.96 14.54
CA VAL A 540 -2.09 -12.49 13.42
C VAL A 540 -3.31 -13.25 13.89
N ARG A 541 -4.45 -13.08 13.22
CA ARG A 541 -5.65 -13.88 13.42
C ARG A 541 -5.73 -14.96 12.36
N VAL A 542 -6.06 -16.17 12.80
CA VAL A 542 -6.29 -17.30 11.89
C VAL A 542 -7.79 -17.53 11.77
N ASP A 543 -8.30 -17.62 10.55
CA ASP A 543 -9.71 -17.88 10.26
C ASP A 543 -9.86 -18.94 9.17
N ASP A 544 -11.00 -19.63 9.15
CA ASP A 544 -11.46 -20.55 8.08
C ASP A 544 -10.53 -21.73 7.74
N ALA A 545 -9.55 -22.05 8.60
CA ALA A 545 -8.69 -23.21 8.40
C ALA A 545 -9.48 -24.52 8.57
N GLN A 546 -9.35 -25.42 7.59
CA GLN A 546 -10.05 -26.71 7.59
C GLN A 546 -9.15 -27.84 8.09
N GLY A 547 -9.74 -28.77 8.85
CA GLY A 547 -9.01 -29.88 9.47
C GLY A 547 -8.28 -29.51 10.77
N ILE A 548 -7.77 -28.27 10.90
CA ILE A 548 -7.17 -27.71 12.11
C ILE A 548 -7.99 -26.49 12.53
N THR A 549 -9.19 -26.72 13.01
CA THR A 549 -10.16 -25.65 13.34
C THR A 549 -9.92 -25.02 14.71
N SER A 550 -9.00 -25.54 15.50
CA SER A 550 -8.70 -25.05 16.85
C SER A 550 -8.06 -23.66 16.87
N LEU A 551 -7.50 -23.21 15.75
CA LEU A 551 -6.88 -21.89 15.62
C LEU A 551 -7.86 -20.82 15.15
N ASN A 552 -9.01 -21.21 14.56
CA ASN A 552 -9.94 -20.27 13.92
C ASN A 552 -10.55 -19.29 14.92
N GLY A 553 -10.59 -18.02 14.55
CA GLY A 553 -11.14 -16.91 15.35
C GLY A 553 -10.24 -16.43 16.47
N SER A 554 -9.01 -16.95 16.57
CA SER A 554 -8.08 -16.56 17.64
C SER A 554 -6.90 -15.78 17.09
N ILE A 555 -6.35 -14.90 17.92
CA ILE A 555 -5.17 -14.09 17.60
C ILE A 555 -3.95 -14.69 18.28
N PHE A 556 -2.88 -14.82 17.53
CA PHE A 556 -1.60 -15.40 17.97
C PHE A 556 -0.46 -14.44 17.63
N GLN A 557 0.64 -14.57 18.36
CA GLN A 557 1.88 -13.89 18.01
C GLN A 557 2.76 -14.78 17.13
N VAL A 558 3.41 -14.21 16.13
CA VAL A 558 4.43 -14.91 15.34
C VAL A 558 5.66 -15.11 16.22
N GLN A 559 5.88 -16.34 16.66
CA GLN A 559 7.00 -16.69 17.52
C GLN A 559 8.31 -16.73 16.73
N LYS A 560 8.23 -17.19 15.47
CA LYS A 560 9.40 -17.33 14.61
C LYS A 560 9.03 -17.25 13.14
N VAL A 561 9.85 -16.53 12.40
CA VAL A 561 9.87 -16.57 10.93
C VAL A 561 10.92 -17.58 10.50
N VAL A 562 10.51 -18.66 9.83
CA VAL A 562 11.42 -19.72 9.35
C VAL A 562 12.05 -19.32 8.02
N ASP A 563 11.24 -18.85 7.09
CA ASP A 563 11.64 -18.32 5.78
C ASP A 563 10.53 -17.38 5.23
N ALA A 564 10.62 -16.97 3.98
CA ALA A 564 9.67 -16.04 3.35
C ALA A 564 8.23 -16.57 3.25
N ASP A 565 8.06 -17.90 3.33
CA ASP A 565 6.78 -18.58 3.15
C ASP A 565 6.31 -19.31 4.40
N THR A 566 7.12 -19.40 5.48
CA THR A 566 6.83 -20.26 6.62
C THR A 566 7.02 -19.55 7.95
N ILE A 567 6.00 -19.62 8.80
CA ILE A 567 6.00 -19.05 10.16
C ILE A 567 5.62 -20.11 11.20
N ILE A 568 6.02 -19.86 12.44
CA ILE A 568 5.60 -20.61 13.63
C ILE A 568 4.87 -19.62 14.55
N LEU A 569 3.68 -20.01 15.01
CA LEU A 569 2.90 -19.26 16.00
C LEU A 569 3.28 -19.67 17.43
N ASP A 570 3.00 -18.81 18.39
CA ASP A 570 3.22 -19.05 19.82
C ASP A 570 2.21 -20.04 20.46
N THR A 571 1.65 -20.93 19.66
CA THR A 571 0.68 -21.93 20.06
C THR A 571 0.97 -23.26 19.41
N THR A 572 0.52 -24.35 20.05
CA THR A 572 0.57 -25.69 19.49
C THR A 572 -0.78 -26.09 18.95
N PHE A 573 -0.80 -26.81 17.84
CA PHE A 573 -2.03 -27.31 17.25
C PHE A 573 -1.92 -28.76 16.81
N THR A 574 -3.05 -29.43 16.74
CA THR A 574 -3.14 -30.87 16.39
C THR A 574 -4.20 -31.07 15.32
N GLY A 575 -4.01 -32.07 14.49
CA GLY A 575 -4.93 -32.39 13.40
C GLY A 575 -4.22 -32.58 12.08
N THR A 576 -4.99 -32.80 11.04
CA THR A 576 -4.51 -32.86 9.66
C THR A 576 -5.15 -31.73 8.89
N TYR A 577 -4.34 -30.85 8.32
CA TYR A 577 -4.82 -29.79 7.46
C TYR A 577 -5.44 -30.37 6.19
N THR A 578 -6.62 -29.85 5.82
CA THR A 578 -7.35 -30.31 4.64
C THR A 578 -7.59 -29.21 3.61
N GLY A 579 -7.18 -27.99 3.90
CA GLY A 579 -7.23 -26.85 2.97
C GLY A 579 -7.89 -25.62 3.57
N GLY A 580 -7.91 -24.53 2.82
CA GLY A 580 -8.49 -23.25 3.23
C GLY A 580 -7.70 -22.55 4.33
N GLY A 581 -8.29 -21.52 4.88
CA GLY A 581 -7.71 -20.72 5.94
C GLY A 581 -7.06 -19.45 5.44
N LYS A 582 -7.18 -18.43 6.26
CA LYS A 582 -6.59 -17.11 6.06
C LYS A 582 -5.90 -16.66 7.33
N LEU A 583 -4.89 -15.86 7.11
CA LEU A 583 -4.12 -15.20 8.14
C LEU A 583 -4.34 -13.70 7.99
N GLN A 584 -4.82 -13.05 9.03
CA GLN A 584 -5.06 -11.63 9.03
C GLN A 584 -4.09 -10.95 10.01
N ARG A 585 -3.34 -9.96 9.54
CA ARG A 585 -2.45 -9.17 10.41
C ARG A 585 -3.27 -8.27 11.30
N ILE A 586 -2.87 -8.12 12.57
CA ILE A 586 -3.47 -7.20 13.54
C ILE A 586 -2.43 -6.17 13.94
N SER A 587 -2.77 -4.89 13.80
CA SER A 587 -1.86 -3.78 14.09
C SER A 587 -1.82 -3.44 15.56
N ASN A 588 -0.61 -3.26 16.09
CA ASN A 588 -0.38 -2.76 17.44
C ASN A 588 0.10 -1.31 17.39
N ILE A 589 -0.62 -0.40 18.05
CA ILE A 589 -0.17 0.97 18.21
C ILE A 589 1.06 1.05 19.12
N ASN A 590 2.03 1.87 18.73
CA ASN A 590 3.20 2.17 19.54
C ASN A 590 3.47 3.67 19.50
N ILE A 591 3.06 4.37 20.55
CA ILE A 591 3.13 5.82 20.67
C ILE A 591 4.03 6.15 21.85
N THR A 592 5.25 6.62 21.58
CA THR A 592 6.20 7.01 22.64
C THR A 592 6.43 8.50 22.56
N SER A 593 6.11 9.20 23.66
CA SER A 593 6.24 10.65 23.76
C SER A 593 7.70 11.12 23.82
N LYS A 594 7.90 12.43 23.75
CA LYS A 594 9.19 13.03 24.17
C LYS A 594 9.50 12.72 25.63
N GLN A 595 10.72 13.00 26.05
CA GLN A 595 11.09 13.05 27.46
C GLN A 595 10.85 14.44 28.03
N TRP A 596 9.81 14.61 28.83
CA TRP A 596 9.53 15.89 29.50
C TRP A 596 10.46 16.10 30.70
N ASN A 597 10.96 17.32 30.85
CA ASN A 597 11.90 17.70 31.89
C ASN A 597 11.53 19.05 32.53
N PRO A 598 10.32 19.22 33.04
CA PRO A 598 9.77 20.51 33.44
C PRO A 598 10.49 21.14 34.65
N GLY A 599 11.22 20.37 35.43
CA GLY A 599 12.03 20.86 36.57
C GLY A 599 13.43 21.33 36.20
N THR A 600 13.96 20.93 35.06
CA THR A 600 15.35 21.21 34.64
C THR A 600 15.67 22.70 34.57
N PRO A 601 14.81 23.60 34.06
CA PRO A 601 15.12 25.04 33.96
C PRO A 601 15.35 25.70 35.30
N ILE A 602 14.87 25.11 36.43
CA ILE A 602 15.03 25.63 37.76
C ILE A 602 16.01 24.78 38.59
N GLY A 603 16.71 23.82 37.99
CA GLY A 603 17.68 22.96 38.62
C GLY A 603 17.07 22.00 39.64
N GLN A 604 15.84 21.58 39.45
CA GLN A 604 15.09 20.70 40.36
C GLN A 604 14.59 19.46 39.62
N GLN A 605 14.43 18.36 40.34
CA GLN A 605 13.65 17.21 39.89
C GLN A 605 12.17 17.55 39.93
N SER A 606 11.40 16.80 39.17
CA SER A 606 9.96 16.92 39.09
C SER A 606 9.30 15.70 39.71
N ARG A 607 8.31 15.90 40.56
CA ARG A 607 7.36 14.88 40.95
C ARG A 607 6.15 14.98 40.06
N MET A 608 5.74 13.87 39.47
CA MET A 608 4.51 13.76 38.71
C MET A 608 3.51 12.88 39.41
N PRO A 609 2.48 13.45 40.03
CA PRO A 609 1.46 12.66 40.71
C PRO A 609 0.51 11.96 39.72
N TYR A 610 0.13 12.59 38.64
CA TYR A 610 -0.78 12.03 37.66
C TYR A 610 -0.67 12.79 36.32
N ILE A 611 -1.20 12.16 35.27
CA ILE A 611 -1.43 12.73 33.94
C ILE A 611 -2.89 12.50 33.57
N ASP A 612 -3.51 13.44 32.89
CA ASP A 612 -4.86 13.30 32.36
C ASP A 612 -4.78 13.16 30.82
N PHE A 613 -5.44 12.15 30.25
CA PHE A 613 -5.57 11.92 28.80
C PHE A 613 -6.98 12.24 28.35
N LEU A 614 -7.12 13.01 27.29
CA LEU A 614 -8.39 13.26 26.62
C LEU A 614 -8.52 12.27 25.46
N LEU A 615 -9.42 11.29 25.59
CA LEU A 615 -9.62 10.21 24.63
C LEU A 615 -11.04 10.25 24.07
N ASP A 616 -11.18 9.93 22.78
CA ASP A 616 -12.48 9.68 22.18
C ASP A 616 -13.06 8.37 22.73
N ARG A 617 -14.37 8.35 22.88
CA ARG A 617 -15.10 7.19 23.38
C ARG A 617 -15.23 6.12 22.29
N THR A 618 -14.94 4.88 22.65
CA THR A 618 -15.18 3.68 21.86
C THR A 618 -16.19 2.75 22.52
N GLU A 619 -16.58 1.67 21.88
CA GLU A 619 -17.46 0.65 22.47
C GLU A 619 -16.68 -0.32 23.35
N ASP A 620 -15.53 -0.82 22.87
CA ASP A 620 -14.79 -1.91 23.52
C ASP A 620 -13.30 -1.60 23.74
N GLY A 621 -12.83 -0.43 23.32
CA GLY A 621 -11.41 -0.12 23.29
C GLY A 621 -10.75 0.08 24.67
N GLU A 622 -9.51 -0.36 24.77
CA GLU A 622 -8.61 -0.05 25.86
C GLU A 622 -7.15 -0.04 25.37
N VAL A 623 -6.27 0.64 26.10
CA VAL A 623 -4.84 0.70 25.82
C VAL A 623 -4.05 0.65 27.10
N SER A 624 -2.83 0.17 27.05
CA SER A 624 -1.89 0.15 28.16
C SER A 624 -0.95 1.35 28.12
N VAL A 625 -0.60 1.88 29.26
CA VAL A 625 0.31 3.01 29.41
C VAL A 625 1.48 2.65 30.29
N ASP A 626 2.68 2.70 29.71
CA ASP A 626 3.93 2.62 30.47
C ASP A 626 4.58 4.00 30.59
N TYR A 627 5.39 4.17 31.62
CA TYR A 627 6.16 5.38 31.82
C TYR A 627 7.61 5.06 32.22
N PHE A 628 8.53 5.86 31.71
CA PHE A 628 9.95 5.71 31.95
C PHE A 628 10.48 6.94 32.66
N ILE A 629 11.32 6.73 33.67
CA ILE A 629 11.91 7.81 34.45
C ILE A 629 13.42 7.74 34.34
N ASP A 630 14.03 8.87 33.98
CA ASP A 630 15.48 9.02 33.82
C ASP A 630 16.11 7.95 32.88
N SER A 631 15.30 7.34 32.01
CA SER A 631 15.69 6.30 31.05
C SER A 631 15.10 6.59 29.69
N THR A 632 15.81 6.19 28.63
CA THR A 632 15.36 6.25 27.25
C THR A 632 14.91 4.90 26.71
N SER A 633 15.22 3.81 27.41
CA SER A 633 15.01 2.46 26.90
C SER A 633 14.30 1.59 27.93
N GLY A 634 13.20 1.06 27.53
CA GLY A 634 12.65 -0.28 27.67
C GLY A 634 12.43 -0.90 29.04
N THR A 635 12.81 -0.28 30.13
CA THR A 635 12.45 -0.76 31.46
C THR A 635 11.39 0.15 32.06
N SER A 636 10.17 -0.32 32.08
CA SER A 636 9.13 0.35 32.86
C SER A 636 9.51 0.37 34.33
N ILE A 637 9.06 1.37 35.07
CA ILE A 637 9.26 1.39 36.50
C ILE A 637 8.63 0.19 37.21
N GLN A 638 7.62 -0.42 36.64
CA GLN A 638 7.07 -1.68 37.11
C GLN A 638 8.14 -2.76 37.19
N ASP A 639 9.04 -2.84 36.24
CA ASP A 639 10.15 -3.81 36.23
C ASP A 639 11.23 -3.46 37.27
N GLN A 640 11.40 -2.18 37.58
CA GLN A 640 12.39 -1.73 38.57
C GLN A 640 11.91 -1.84 40.04
N VAL A 641 10.62 -1.80 40.27
CA VAL A 641 10.05 -1.82 41.65
C VAL A 641 9.61 -3.23 42.05
N GLY A 642 9.79 -4.21 41.21
CA GLY A 642 9.38 -5.61 41.48
C GLY A 642 7.88 -5.79 41.36
N SER A 643 7.50 -6.82 40.63
CA SER A 643 6.12 -7.23 40.37
C SER A 643 5.28 -7.16 41.66
N GLY A 644 4.39 -6.29 41.68
CA GLY A 644 3.38 -6.31 42.70
C GLY A 644 3.12 -5.01 43.35
N THR A 645 1.98 -4.51 43.09
CA THR A 645 1.19 -3.72 44.01
C THR A 645 1.54 -2.26 44.17
N LEU A 646 1.74 -1.55 43.14
CA LEU A 646 1.53 -0.12 43.32
C LEU A 646 0.76 0.49 42.16
N LEU A 647 -0.42 0.90 42.46
CA LEU A 647 -1.13 1.98 41.83
C LEU A 647 -2.00 1.63 40.61
N GLY A 648 -2.73 0.59 40.74
CA GLY A 648 -3.80 0.37 39.77
C GLY A 648 -3.35 -0.27 38.45
N ASN A 649 -4.26 -0.68 37.70
CA ASN A 649 -4.13 -1.18 36.37
C ASN A 649 -3.47 -0.09 35.47
N ASN A 650 -2.49 -0.44 34.66
CA ASN A 650 -1.90 0.47 33.67
C ASN A 650 -2.81 0.68 32.44
N THR A 651 -4.00 0.12 32.47
CA THR A 651 -4.98 0.17 31.39
C THR A 651 -5.76 1.48 31.42
N LEU A 652 -5.89 2.11 30.26
CA LEU A 652 -6.79 3.21 29.99
C LEU A 652 -7.97 2.69 29.17
N TYR A 653 -9.17 2.74 29.75
CA TYR A 653 -10.37 2.32 29.04
C TYR A 653 -10.92 3.47 28.20
N THR A 654 -11.01 3.28 26.92
CA THR A 654 -11.71 4.19 25.99
C THR A 654 -13.18 3.83 25.88
N ARG A 655 -13.57 2.64 26.35
CA ARG A 655 -14.93 2.16 26.48
C ARG A 655 -15.61 2.61 27.79
N PRO A 656 -16.94 2.59 27.89
CA PRO A 656 -17.68 2.77 29.14
C PRO A 656 -17.41 1.58 30.09
N GLU A 657 -16.73 1.84 31.18
CA GLU A 657 -16.60 0.88 32.27
C GLU A 657 -17.76 1.02 33.28
N ASP A 658 -18.09 -0.06 34.00
CA ASP A 658 -19.22 -0.16 34.94
C ASP A 658 -19.26 0.92 36.03
N ASN A 659 -18.12 1.54 36.31
CA ASN A 659 -18.01 2.62 37.29
C ASN A 659 -17.95 4.03 36.68
N ASN A 660 -17.89 4.15 35.36
CA ASN A 660 -17.85 5.42 34.64
C ASN A 660 -19.22 5.70 33.99
N THR A 661 -20.05 6.49 34.65
CA THR A 661 -21.31 6.95 34.07
C THR A 661 -21.04 8.01 32.99
N TYR A 662 -20.89 7.57 31.78
CA TYR A 662 -20.85 8.48 30.63
C TYR A 662 -22.20 9.14 30.41
N GLN A 663 -22.20 10.45 30.20
CA GLN A 663 -23.41 11.12 29.72
C GLN A 663 -23.76 10.59 28.32
N PRO A 664 -25.04 10.40 27.97
CA PRO A 664 -25.44 9.76 26.71
C PRO A 664 -24.87 10.38 25.43
N ASN A 665 -24.48 11.65 25.47
CA ASN A 665 -23.93 12.40 24.32
C ASN A 665 -22.45 12.76 24.48
N GLN A 666 -21.75 12.14 25.41
CA GLN A 666 -20.34 12.44 25.67
C GLN A 666 -19.47 11.64 24.70
N VAL A 667 -18.78 12.36 23.81
CA VAL A 667 -17.90 11.79 22.79
C VAL A 667 -16.47 11.65 23.30
N ARG A 668 -16.06 12.50 24.25
CA ARG A 668 -14.68 12.58 24.77
C ARG A 668 -14.68 12.64 26.27
N ILE A 669 -13.63 12.07 26.88
CA ILE A 669 -13.49 11.99 28.33
C ILE A 669 -12.05 12.19 28.72
N TRP A 670 -11.86 12.91 29.83
CA TRP A 670 -10.60 12.98 30.53
C TRP A 670 -10.43 11.77 31.43
N HIS A 671 -9.37 10.98 31.16
CA HIS A 671 -8.94 9.85 31.97
C HIS A 671 -7.73 10.22 32.78
N ARG A 672 -7.79 10.02 34.09
CA ARG A 672 -6.66 10.27 34.99
C ARG A 672 -5.85 9.00 35.21
N TYR A 673 -4.56 9.11 34.90
CA TYR A 673 -3.59 8.07 35.14
C TYR A 673 -2.61 8.50 36.23
N TYR A 674 -2.50 7.72 37.33
CA TYR A 674 -1.68 8.06 38.49
C TYR A 674 -0.27 7.53 38.28
N LEU A 675 0.71 8.43 38.22
CA LEU A 675 2.13 8.10 38.08
C LEU A 675 2.83 8.00 39.43
N GLN A 676 2.61 8.96 40.33
CA GLN A 676 3.23 9.11 41.67
C GLN A 676 4.76 8.92 41.67
N THR A 677 5.40 9.47 40.67
CA THR A 677 6.81 9.26 40.38
C THR A 677 7.61 10.55 40.50
N GLN A 678 8.94 10.42 40.64
CA GLN A 678 9.88 11.53 40.72
C GLN A 678 11.09 11.25 39.84
N GLY A 679 11.52 12.25 39.08
CA GLY A 679 12.70 12.16 38.20
C GLY A 679 13.04 13.47 37.54
N GLN A 680 14.10 13.45 36.73
CA GLN A 680 14.51 14.58 35.90
C GLN A 680 13.76 14.54 34.57
N PHE A 681 13.64 13.36 33.97
CA PHE A 681 13.03 13.09 32.69
C PHE A 681 11.92 12.07 32.82
N ILE A 682 10.79 12.34 32.21
CA ILE A 682 9.64 11.42 32.17
C ILE A 682 9.16 11.26 30.74
N GLN A 683 8.99 10.02 30.34
CA GLN A 683 8.52 9.62 29.03
C GLN A 683 7.34 8.67 29.20
N ILE A 684 6.39 8.71 28.27
CA ILE A 684 5.19 7.87 28.30
C ILE A 684 5.12 7.08 27.01
N LYS A 685 4.77 5.80 27.13
CA LYS A 685 4.47 4.91 26.04
C LYS A 685 3.02 4.46 26.13
N ILE A 686 2.26 4.60 25.04
CA ILE A 686 0.90 4.08 24.88
C ILE A 686 0.98 2.96 23.85
N PHE A 687 0.46 1.79 24.20
CA PHE A 687 0.50 0.59 23.36
C PHE A 687 -0.63 -0.37 23.74
N MET A 688 -0.84 -1.42 22.98
CA MET A 688 -1.67 -2.56 23.37
C MET A 688 -0.77 -3.69 23.85
N ASP A 689 -1.02 -4.22 25.03
CA ASP A 689 -0.26 -5.35 25.57
C ASP A 689 -0.72 -6.68 24.96
N ASP A 690 -0.06 -7.79 25.34
CA ASP A 690 -0.33 -9.11 24.77
C ASP A 690 -1.77 -9.59 25.03
N GLU A 691 -2.35 -9.27 26.20
CA GLU A 691 -3.73 -9.65 26.53
C GLU A 691 -4.73 -8.86 25.69
N GLN A 692 -4.51 -7.56 25.51
CA GLN A 692 -5.31 -6.67 24.69
C GLN A 692 -5.21 -7.02 23.21
N MET A 693 -4.03 -7.36 22.73
CA MET A 693 -3.83 -7.74 21.32
C MET A 693 -4.49 -9.08 20.95
N ARG A 694 -4.65 -10.00 21.90
CA ARG A 694 -5.33 -11.28 21.68
C ARG A 694 -6.86 -11.20 21.73
N ASP A 695 -7.39 -10.09 22.21
CA ASP A 695 -8.82 -9.80 22.19
C ASP A 695 -9.20 -9.02 20.92
N SER A 696 -10.00 -9.63 20.05
CA SER A 696 -10.36 -9.00 18.76
C SER A 696 -11.22 -7.75 18.94
N GLU A 697 -12.06 -7.66 19.98
CA GLU A 697 -12.90 -6.49 20.24
C GLU A 697 -12.03 -5.30 20.64
N ILE A 698 -10.98 -5.54 21.43
CA ILE A 698 -10.05 -4.51 21.87
C ILE A 698 -9.05 -4.14 20.76
N SER A 699 -8.39 -5.13 20.19
CA SER A 699 -7.32 -4.91 19.20
C SER A 699 -7.82 -4.26 17.90
N GLU A 700 -9.07 -4.51 17.52
CA GLU A 700 -9.72 -3.90 16.36
C GLU A 700 -10.39 -2.55 16.68
N SER A 701 -10.47 -2.15 17.95
CA SER A 701 -11.09 -0.90 18.37
C SER A 701 -10.28 0.33 17.94
N ASP A 702 -10.98 1.44 17.68
CA ASP A 702 -10.36 2.72 17.39
C ASP A 702 -9.66 3.32 18.63
N PHE A 703 -8.63 4.13 18.35
CA PHE A 703 -7.95 4.93 19.36
C PHE A 703 -7.74 6.35 18.83
N VAL A 704 -8.19 7.35 19.60
CA VAL A 704 -7.99 8.77 19.31
C VAL A 704 -7.61 9.52 20.58
N LEU A 705 -6.42 10.12 20.56
CA LEU A 705 -5.92 10.98 21.64
C LEU A 705 -6.01 12.45 21.20
N ASP A 706 -6.86 13.22 21.89
CA ASP A 706 -7.08 14.65 21.62
C ASP A 706 -6.11 15.57 22.37
N GLY A 707 -5.62 15.13 23.52
CA GLY A 707 -4.71 15.94 24.35
C GLY A 707 -4.30 15.26 25.64
N MET A 708 -3.27 15.81 26.28
CA MET A 708 -2.77 15.37 27.58
C MET A 708 -2.60 16.57 28.49
N ILE A 709 -2.80 16.39 29.80
CA ILE A 709 -2.45 17.37 30.82
C ILE A 709 -1.48 16.72 31.80
N LEU A 710 -0.26 17.22 31.79
CA LEU A 710 0.79 16.79 32.69
C LEU A 710 0.75 17.62 33.96
N TYR A 711 0.67 17.00 35.14
CA TYR A 711 0.69 17.65 36.42
C TYR A 711 2.03 17.43 37.11
N VAL A 712 2.68 18.52 37.52
CA VAL A 712 4.06 18.51 38.01
C VAL A 712 4.20 19.35 39.27
N GLU A 713 4.95 18.81 40.23
CA GLU A 713 5.44 19.54 41.40
C GLU A 713 6.96 19.57 41.34
N PRO A 714 7.61 20.74 41.51
CA PRO A 714 9.06 20.80 41.66
C PRO A 714 9.48 20.16 42.99
N GLU A 715 10.43 19.24 42.96
CA GLU A 715 10.91 18.51 44.14
C GLU A 715 12.41 18.21 44.00
N GLY A 716 13.14 18.35 45.12
CA GLY A 716 14.56 18.04 45.16
C GLY A 716 15.46 18.91 44.27
N ARG A 717 16.77 18.69 44.35
CA ARG A 717 17.75 19.30 43.44
C ARG A 717 18.28 18.26 42.46
N ILE A 718 18.58 18.68 41.23
CA ILE A 718 19.20 17.83 40.20
C ILE A 718 20.60 17.38 40.59
N ILE A 719 21.22 18.03 41.60
CA ILE A 719 22.59 17.75 41.96
C ILE A 719 22.65 16.50 42.83
N GLY A 720 23.38 15.51 42.34
CA GLY A 720 23.89 14.40 43.15
C GLY A 720 25.17 14.76 43.86
#